data_eebda291a8240889407efd07f47034fe
#
_entry.id   eebda291a8240889407efd07f47034fe
#
_cell.length_a   1.000
_cell.length_b   1.000
_cell.length_c   1.000
_cell.angle_alpha   90.00
_cell.angle_beta   90.00
_cell.angle_gamma   90.00
#
_symmetry.space_group_name_H-M   'P 1'
#
loop_
_entity.id
_entity.type
_entity.pdbx_description
1 polymer ?
#
loop_
_entity_poly.entity_id
_entity_poly.type
_entity_poly.pdbx_seq_one_letter_code
_entity_poly.pdbx_strand_id
1 'polypeptide(L)'
;MLNPKRVTLQAMITCLALLAAVSAGNAQADQERVGLALSGGSARGFAHVGVIEVLEEHGLQVDLVTGTSMGSVVGGLYAVGYTPEMLRDVSSQIDWSRVFNDRPARRNLPIERKSDDGRYVVALPMNGVVPTLPSSIMEGQRISQLLTELTWPAHAVTDFALLPKPFGAVATAVDSGSAVPLRGGYLPEAIRASLAIPGVFAPVEIDGRLLIDGGVARNLPAQDAGEMGADWIICSDVSEPLASQDSLDNLAKILNQTVAYRMWERTLEQRKLCDILIVTSVPSSLSTGFDRAEEIIEYGRVSAEAVFDSLRATGIDLAPASAFRPRSGSSWDPAEELVQLSSIQIDGIDRQSRSTILRSLKLDPGSTVSPADLDRAVSRLYDSGLFMSVWYRLEPAGSPSQAYLAPDRAAADPEPVVMTVEVREKKQNRLGASYRYDGRYKASILANAEFRNLVLAGSFLRADLRLGEQGQFAVDFGKRWGWSAAPMLALRFDNNQMPFDIFVDGERVSEPSVRSTSIRGLAGLGFGYDAFLGVEFGYEDVNSEPAPLAEDWLAGDQDFATLAGLAAIDRWDRARFPRRGWQLFGKALWADESIGGSDFSQYVVDVQGVIPVTNRIGVLGRATIGTSDGDDLPSNYLFFVGGAQQYQLYRDRHFPFYGLRVNERRGRHLQAGMLGLQWEFLPELFAQVRGNAAALPEEWGWDDDEFFGGWGLTLGAWTQFGSAALTVAGEDFSDWPRVEIDVGFPF
;
A
#
# COMPACT_ATOMS: atom_id res chain seq x y z
N MET A 1 -60.06 -4.44 -72.52
CA MET A 1 -59.60 -5.87 -72.35
C MET A 1 -58.06 -5.87 -72.19
N LEU A 2 -57.62 -5.93 -70.97
CA LEU A 2 -56.21 -5.96 -70.68
C LEU A 2 -55.66 -7.42 -70.87
N ASN A 3 -54.60 -7.55 -71.67
CA ASN A 3 -54.01 -8.84 -72.11
C ASN A 3 -53.33 -9.57 -70.90
N PRO A 4 -53.86 -10.73 -70.48
CA PRO A 4 -53.39 -11.45 -69.29
C PRO A 4 -51.92 -11.88 -69.29
N LYS A 5 -51.34 -11.97 -70.49
CA LYS A 5 -49.90 -12.39 -70.65
C LYS A 5 -48.89 -11.31 -70.29
N ARG A 6 -49.29 -10.02 -70.22
CA ARG A 6 -48.37 -8.95 -69.78
C ARG A 6 -48.33 -8.80 -68.24
N VAL A 7 -49.41 -9.17 -67.54
CA VAL A 7 -49.51 -9.10 -66.11
C VAL A 7 -48.64 -10.21 -65.45
N THR A 8 -48.64 -11.39 -66.03
CA THR A 8 -47.82 -12.52 -65.54
C THR A 8 -46.32 -12.34 -65.76
N LEU A 9 -45.89 -11.71 -66.85
CA LEU A 9 -44.47 -11.44 -67.11
C LEU A 9 -43.94 -10.30 -66.20
N GLN A 10 -44.74 -9.29 -65.92
CA GLN A 10 -44.36 -8.19 -65.02
C GLN A 10 -44.31 -8.62 -63.53
N ALA A 11 -45.26 -9.50 -63.14
CA ALA A 11 -45.23 -10.11 -61.80
C ALA A 11 -44.04 -11.05 -61.60
N MET A 12 -43.66 -11.79 -62.64
CA MET A 12 -42.50 -12.70 -62.62
C MET A 12 -41.16 -11.91 -62.58
N ILE A 13 -41.07 -10.80 -63.31
CA ILE A 13 -39.89 -9.91 -63.31
C ILE A 13 -39.77 -9.21 -61.94
N THR A 14 -40.91 -8.78 -61.34
CA THR A 14 -40.90 -8.19 -60.02
C THR A 14 -40.55 -9.19 -58.90
N CYS A 15 -41.04 -10.44 -59.00
CA CYS A 15 -40.61 -11.51 -58.07
C CYS A 15 -39.15 -11.92 -58.25
N LEU A 16 -38.63 -11.95 -59.48
CA LEU A 16 -37.20 -12.20 -59.71
C LEU A 16 -36.30 -11.04 -59.25
N ALA A 17 -36.75 -9.80 -59.41
CA ALA A 17 -36.06 -8.63 -58.89
C ALA A 17 -36.10 -8.56 -57.34
N LEU A 18 -37.21 -8.96 -56.69
CA LEU A 18 -37.33 -9.12 -55.27
C LEU A 18 -36.46 -10.28 -54.71
N LEU A 19 -36.43 -11.41 -55.40
CA LEU A 19 -35.55 -12.52 -55.07
C LEU A 19 -34.05 -12.17 -55.28
N ALA A 20 -33.72 -11.41 -56.31
CA ALA A 20 -32.35 -10.91 -56.50
C ALA A 20 -31.97 -9.82 -55.48
N ALA A 21 -32.93 -8.98 -55.02
CA ALA A 21 -32.68 -8.02 -53.96
C ALA A 21 -32.57 -8.67 -52.60
N VAL A 22 -33.29 -9.77 -52.31
CA VAL A 22 -33.17 -10.54 -51.08
C VAL A 22 -31.85 -11.36 -51.08
N SER A 23 -31.38 -11.86 -52.24
CA SER A 23 -30.06 -12.52 -52.33
C SER A 23 -28.90 -11.52 -52.36
N ALA A 24 -29.08 -10.30 -52.80
CA ALA A 24 -28.07 -9.24 -52.71
C ALA A 24 -27.98 -8.61 -51.30
N GLY A 25 -29.04 -8.74 -50.49
CA GLY A 25 -29.06 -8.25 -49.10
C GLY A 25 -28.32 -9.17 -48.08
N ASN A 26 -27.99 -10.42 -48.47
CA ASN A 26 -27.35 -11.38 -47.56
C ASN A 26 -25.91 -11.81 -47.99
N ALA A 27 -25.33 -11.12 -48.93
CA ALA A 27 -23.90 -11.26 -49.23
C ALA A 27 -23.13 -10.10 -48.56
N GLN A 28 -23.32 -9.93 -47.25
CA GLN A 28 -22.26 -9.41 -46.44
C GLN A 28 -21.25 -10.55 -46.38
N ALA A 29 -20.15 -10.44 -47.13
CA ALA A 29 -19.03 -11.35 -46.97
C ALA A 29 -18.74 -11.40 -45.49
N ASP A 30 -18.85 -12.57 -44.83
CA ASP A 30 -18.40 -12.79 -43.48
C ASP A 30 -16.95 -12.32 -43.46
N GLN A 31 -16.73 -11.11 -42.89
CA GLN A 31 -15.40 -10.56 -42.78
C GLN A 31 -14.71 -11.38 -41.71
N GLU A 32 -13.65 -12.09 -42.07
CA GLU A 32 -12.90 -12.92 -41.13
C GLU A 32 -12.49 -12.09 -39.91
N ARG A 33 -12.80 -12.58 -38.73
CA ARG A 33 -12.56 -11.88 -37.43
C ARG A 33 -11.17 -12.24 -36.90
N VAL A 34 -10.38 -11.24 -36.60
CA VAL A 34 -9.05 -11.37 -36.02
C VAL A 34 -9.11 -11.30 -34.52
N GLY A 35 -8.73 -12.36 -33.80
CA GLY A 35 -8.58 -12.42 -32.37
C GLY A 35 -7.13 -12.19 -31.95
N LEU A 36 -6.93 -11.41 -30.89
CA LEU A 36 -5.63 -11.20 -30.26
C LEU A 36 -5.60 -11.88 -28.88
N ALA A 37 -4.72 -12.87 -28.72
CA ALA A 37 -4.51 -13.59 -27.47
C ALA A 37 -3.22 -13.14 -26.80
N LEU A 38 -3.33 -12.58 -25.57
CA LEU A 38 -2.24 -12.00 -24.79
C LEU A 38 -1.92 -12.87 -23.58
N SER A 39 -0.71 -13.40 -23.50
CA SER A 39 -0.30 -14.27 -22.39
C SER A 39 -0.06 -13.53 -21.08
N GLY A 40 -0.07 -14.26 -19.97
CA GLY A 40 0.45 -13.77 -18.70
C GLY A 40 1.98 -13.72 -18.68
N GLY A 41 2.55 -12.79 -17.89
CA GLY A 41 4.01 -12.66 -17.84
C GLY A 41 4.54 -11.70 -16.78
N SER A 42 3.74 -11.30 -15.78
CA SER A 42 4.12 -10.26 -14.83
C SER A 42 4.55 -8.97 -15.55
N ALA A 43 5.64 -8.28 -15.17
CA ALA A 43 6.10 -7.06 -15.85
C ALA A 43 6.40 -7.26 -17.35
N ARG A 44 6.81 -8.49 -17.76
CA ARG A 44 7.04 -8.80 -19.18
C ARG A 44 5.80 -8.58 -20.08
N GLY A 45 4.60 -8.57 -19.47
CA GLY A 45 3.36 -8.28 -20.19
C GLY A 45 3.29 -6.87 -20.80
N PHE A 46 4.12 -5.93 -20.37
CA PHE A 46 4.24 -4.63 -21.06
C PHE A 46 4.70 -4.76 -22.51
N ALA A 47 5.40 -5.85 -22.88
CA ALA A 47 5.76 -6.12 -24.25
C ALA A 47 4.54 -6.26 -25.19
N HIS A 48 3.36 -6.62 -24.66
CA HIS A 48 2.13 -6.66 -25.45
C HIS A 48 1.76 -5.30 -26.04
N VAL A 49 2.10 -4.20 -25.34
CA VAL A 49 1.88 -2.84 -25.85
C VAL A 49 2.67 -2.63 -27.14
N GLY A 50 3.98 -2.96 -27.14
CA GLY A 50 4.81 -2.86 -28.33
C GLY A 50 4.36 -3.77 -29.48
N VAL A 51 3.80 -4.94 -29.16
CA VAL A 51 3.18 -5.83 -30.18
C VAL A 51 1.94 -5.15 -30.78
N ILE A 52 1.05 -4.59 -29.96
CA ILE A 52 -0.17 -3.90 -30.44
C ILE A 52 0.21 -2.69 -31.30
N GLU A 53 1.22 -1.91 -30.92
CA GLU A 53 1.74 -0.80 -31.74
C GLU A 53 2.08 -1.27 -33.16
N VAL A 54 2.88 -2.32 -33.27
CA VAL A 54 3.30 -2.85 -34.58
C VAL A 54 2.13 -3.42 -35.38
N LEU A 55 1.18 -4.12 -34.72
CA LEU A 55 -0.04 -4.61 -35.40
C LEU A 55 -0.82 -3.44 -36.02
N GLU A 56 -1.04 -2.35 -35.30
CA GLU A 56 -1.77 -1.19 -35.82
C GLU A 56 -0.96 -0.43 -36.89
N GLU A 57 0.36 -0.27 -36.72
CA GLU A 57 1.24 0.34 -37.71
C GLU A 57 1.21 -0.42 -39.05
N HIS A 58 1.06 -1.74 -39.00
CA HIS A 58 0.88 -2.59 -40.20
C HIS A 58 -0.57 -2.66 -40.68
N GLY A 59 -1.50 -1.93 -40.08
CA GLY A 59 -2.90 -1.83 -40.49
C GLY A 59 -3.73 -3.07 -40.15
N LEU A 60 -3.28 -3.94 -39.23
CA LEU A 60 -4.06 -5.09 -38.78
C LEU A 60 -5.14 -4.64 -37.78
N GLN A 61 -6.38 -4.93 -38.12
CA GLN A 61 -7.51 -4.67 -37.23
C GLN A 61 -7.75 -5.87 -36.33
N VAL A 62 -7.71 -5.66 -35.02
CA VAL A 62 -8.09 -6.66 -34.02
C VAL A 62 -9.60 -6.50 -33.71
N ASP A 63 -10.36 -7.57 -33.88
CA ASP A 63 -11.81 -7.59 -33.70
C ASP A 63 -12.23 -8.05 -32.30
N LEU A 64 -11.40 -8.86 -31.62
CA LEU A 64 -11.63 -9.31 -30.26
C LEU A 64 -10.30 -9.59 -29.54
N VAL A 65 -10.33 -9.53 -28.21
CA VAL A 65 -9.13 -9.69 -27.37
C VAL A 65 -9.39 -10.69 -26.25
N THR A 66 -8.42 -11.58 -26.03
CA THR A 66 -8.38 -12.42 -24.82
C THR A 66 -7.07 -12.22 -24.09
N GLY A 67 -7.11 -12.23 -22.75
CA GLY A 67 -5.91 -11.98 -21.97
C GLY A 67 -5.85 -12.78 -20.68
N THR A 68 -4.62 -13.12 -20.26
CA THR A 68 -4.34 -13.75 -18.98
C THR A 68 -3.39 -12.89 -18.16
N SER A 69 -3.64 -12.70 -16.85
CA SER A 69 -2.77 -11.95 -15.94
C SER A 69 -2.45 -10.54 -16.49
N MET A 70 -1.19 -10.14 -16.66
CA MET A 70 -0.84 -8.85 -17.27
C MET A 70 -1.39 -8.71 -18.70
N GLY A 71 -1.50 -9.79 -19.47
CA GLY A 71 -2.17 -9.78 -20.77
C GLY A 71 -3.66 -9.42 -20.65
N SER A 72 -4.34 -9.72 -19.53
CA SER A 72 -5.72 -9.28 -19.28
C SER A 72 -5.79 -7.79 -18.94
N VAL A 73 -4.76 -7.22 -18.32
CA VAL A 73 -4.67 -5.77 -18.05
C VAL A 73 -4.51 -5.02 -19.37
N VAL A 74 -3.47 -5.33 -20.14
CA VAL A 74 -3.20 -4.67 -21.42
C VAL A 74 -4.36 -4.89 -22.41
N GLY A 75 -4.82 -6.15 -22.54
CA GLY A 75 -5.92 -6.50 -23.42
C GLY A 75 -7.25 -5.89 -23.02
N GLY A 76 -7.56 -5.81 -21.73
CA GLY A 76 -8.77 -5.18 -21.22
C GLY A 76 -8.80 -3.67 -21.48
N LEU A 77 -7.68 -2.98 -21.27
CA LEU A 77 -7.56 -1.55 -21.58
C LEU A 77 -7.66 -1.30 -23.09
N TYR A 78 -7.00 -2.12 -23.91
CA TYR A 78 -7.14 -2.06 -25.36
C TYR A 78 -8.58 -2.31 -25.83
N ALA A 79 -9.27 -3.25 -25.18
CA ALA A 79 -10.68 -3.55 -25.49
C ALA A 79 -11.64 -2.43 -25.11
N VAL A 80 -11.35 -1.68 -24.05
CA VAL A 80 -12.11 -0.48 -23.63
C VAL A 80 -11.92 0.68 -24.61
N GLY A 81 -10.81 0.67 -25.39
CA GLY A 81 -10.55 1.68 -26.42
C GLY A 81 -9.30 2.52 -26.22
N TYR A 82 -8.39 2.10 -25.35
CA TYR A 82 -7.06 2.73 -25.25
C TYR A 82 -6.29 2.55 -26.54
N THR A 83 -5.68 3.62 -27.03
CA THR A 83 -4.71 3.53 -28.13
C THR A 83 -3.38 2.96 -27.65
N PRO A 84 -2.53 2.45 -28.54
CA PRO A 84 -1.18 2.00 -28.18
C PRO A 84 -0.37 3.06 -27.41
N GLU A 85 -0.46 4.35 -27.83
CA GLU A 85 0.22 5.47 -27.17
C GLU A 85 -0.30 5.65 -25.74
N MET A 86 -1.62 5.61 -25.53
CA MET A 86 -2.21 5.69 -24.18
C MET A 86 -1.79 4.51 -23.31
N LEU A 87 -1.71 3.29 -23.86
CA LEU A 87 -1.22 2.11 -23.13
C LEU A 87 0.24 2.29 -22.69
N ARG A 88 1.10 2.84 -23.55
CA ARG A 88 2.50 3.14 -23.26
C ARG A 88 2.59 4.18 -22.13
N ASP A 89 1.86 5.29 -22.26
CA ASP A 89 1.85 6.37 -21.26
C ASP A 89 1.40 5.86 -19.89
N VAL A 90 0.29 5.15 -19.82
CA VAL A 90 -0.22 4.55 -18.59
C VAL A 90 0.80 3.58 -17.97
N SER A 91 1.41 2.71 -18.78
CA SER A 91 2.40 1.74 -18.31
C SER A 91 3.61 2.40 -17.67
N SER A 92 4.04 3.56 -18.19
CA SER A 92 5.23 4.28 -17.77
C SER A 92 4.99 5.24 -16.61
N GLN A 93 3.77 5.79 -16.47
CA GLN A 93 3.45 6.80 -15.46
C GLN A 93 2.98 6.22 -14.12
N ILE A 94 2.54 4.96 -14.09
CA ILE A 94 2.07 4.31 -12.86
C ILE A 94 3.24 4.10 -11.88
N ASP A 95 3.05 4.57 -10.64
CA ASP A 95 3.92 4.20 -9.52
C ASP A 95 3.60 2.77 -9.05
N TRP A 96 4.19 1.79 -9.72
CA TRP A 96 3.98 0.37 -9.44
C TRP A 96 4.42 -0.02 -8.02
N SER A 97 5.38 0.68 -7.43
CA SER A 97 5.81 0.43 -6.06
C SER A 97 4.68 0.72 -5.06
N ARG A 98 3.88 1.72 -5.35
CA ARG A 98 2.67 2.05 -4.58
C ARG A 98 1.53 1.08 -4.85
N VAL A 99 1.34 0.66 -6.09
CA VAL A 99 0.29 -0.29 -6.50
C VAL A 99 0.47 -1.65 -5.82
N PHE A 100 1.72 -2.11 -5.69
CA PHE A 100 2.07 -3.36 -4.99
C PHE A 100 2.32 -3.15 -3.48
N ASN A 101 1.67 -2.17 -2.87
CA ASN A 101 1.79 -1.90 -1.44
C ASN A 101 0.43 -1.56 -0.83
N ASP A 102 -0.22 -2.56 -0.24
CA ASP A 102 -1.52 -2.41 0.42
C ASP A 102 -1.44 -1.82 1.84
N ARG A 103 -0.26 -1.39 2.29
CA ARG A 103 -0.16 -0.77 3.62
C ARG A 103 -0.87 0.58 3.63
N PRO A 104 -1.76 0.82 4.61
CA PRO A 104 -2.37 2.13 4.78
C PRO A 104 -1.28 3.20 4.93
N ALA A 105 -1.48 4.35 4.29
CA ALA A 105 -0.56 5.46 4.48
C ALA A 105 -0.57 5.89 5.95
N ARG A 106 0.62 6.04 6.58
CA ARG A 106 0.75 6.38 8.02
C ARG A 106 -0.05 7.63 8.41
N ARG A 107 -0.12 8.64 7.54
CA ARG A 107 -0.92 9.86 7.76
C ARG A 107 -2.43 9.60 7.96
N ASN A 108 -2.92 8.46 7.42
CA ASN A 108 -4.33 8.07 7.51
C ASN A 108 -4.60 7.08 8.66
N LEU A 109 -3.56 6.65 9.37
CA LEU A 109 -3.72 5.88 10.59
C LEU A 109 -4.15 6.79 11.75
N PRO A 110 -5.12 6.37 12.57
CA PRO A 110 -5.45 7.08 13.81
C PRO A 110 -4.21 7.21 14.69
N ILE A 111 -4.11 8.32 15.44
CA ILE A 111 -2.91 8.67 16.22
C ILE A 111 -2.51 7.56 17.22
N GLU A 112 -3.49 6.87 17.79
CA GLU A 112 -3.27 5.75 18.70
C GLU A 112 -2.70 4.49 18.02
N ARG A 113 -2.72 4.46 16.69
CA ARG A 113 -2.19 3.36 15.87
C ARG A 113 -0.93 3.70 15.10
N LYS A 114 -0.51 4.96 15.11
CA LYS A 114 0.71 5.39 14.39
C LYS A 114 1.97 4.74 14.95
N SER A 115 1.97 4.36 16.22
CA SER A 115 3.06 3.56 16.82
C SER A 115 3.14 2.13 16.28
N ASP A 116 2.08 1.62 15.62
CA ASP A 116 2.08 0.29 15.02
C ASP A 116 2.78 0.26 13.65
N ASP A 117 2.91 1.44 13.01
CA ASP A 117 3.55 1.55 11.70
C ASP A 117 5.04 1.19 11.77
N GLY A 118 5.40 0.13 11.08
CA GLY A 118 6.76 -0.39 11.11
C GLY A 118 7.21 -0.96 12.47
N ARG A 119 6.28 -1.46 13.29
CA ARG A 119 6.61 -2.04 14.61
C ARG A 119 6.88 -3.54 14.57
N TYR A 120 6.30 -4.26 13.61
CA TYR A 120 6.36 -5.73 13.55
C TYR A 120 7.01 -6.23 12.27
N VAL A 121 7.91 -7.23 12.41
CA VAL A 121 8.44 -8.00 11.28
C VAL A 121 7.36 -8.92 10.73
N VAL A 122 6.68 -9.61 11.65
CA VAL A 122 5.62 -10.57 11.34
C VAL A 122 4.39 -10.20 12.15
N ALA A 123 3.25 -10.17 11.48
CA ALA A 123 1.94 -10.01 12.13
C ALA A 123 0.98 -11.04 11.53
N LEU A 124 0.66 -12.08 12.30
CA LEU A 124 -0.26 -13.13 11.89
C LEU A 124 -1.67 -12.81 12.37
N PRO A 125 -2.69 -12.89 11.50
CA PRO A 125 -4.07 -12.82 11.93
C PRO A 125 -4.41 -14.02 12.83
N MET A 126 -5.33 -13.82 13.78
CA MET A 126 -5.81 -14.90 14.64
C MET A 126 -7.30 -15.11 14.44
N ASN A 127 -7.73 -16.37 14.47
CA ASN A 127 -9.12 -16.75 14.63
C ASN A 127 -9.36 -17.10 16.11
N GLY A 128 -10.07 -16.19 16.82
CA GLY A 128 -10.07 -16.24 18.30
C GLY A 128 -8.64 -16.02 18.83
N VAL A 129 -8.07 -17.06 19.42
CA VAL A 129 -6.67 -17.07 19.96
C VAL A 129 -5.69 -17.89 19.11
N VAL A 130 -6.17 -18.54 18.03
CA VAL A 130 -5.34 -19.41 17.18
C VAL A 130 -4.78 -18.60 16.02
N PRO A 131 -3.44 -18.50 15.87
CA PRO A 131 -2.82 -17.85 14.71
C PRO A 131 -3.19 -18.59 13.42
N THR A 132 -3.45 -17.83 12.37
CA THR A 132 -3.74 -18.36 11.02
C THR A 132 -2.77 -17.76 10.02
N LEU A 133 -2.37 -18.54 9.03
CA LEU A 133 -1.60 -17.99 7.93
C LEU A 133 -2.51 -17.14 7.04
N PRO A 134 -2.06 -15.96 6.57
CA PRO A 134 -2.79 -15.20 5.57
C PRO A 134 -2.85 -15.97 4.25
N SER A 135 -3.90 -15.77 3.47
CA SER A 135 -4.05 -16.40 2.14
C SER A 135 -3.08 -15.84 1.10
N SER A 136 -2.51 -14.67 1.38
CA SER A 136 -1.66 -13.91 0.45
C SER A 136 -0.81 -12.88 1.20
N ILE A 137 0.21 -12.37 0.52
CA ILE A 137 1.02 -11.24 1.02
C ILE A 137 0.24 -9.93 0.92
N MET A 138 -0.57 -9.77 -0.16
CA MET A 138 -1.35 -8.56 -0.45
C MET A 138 -2.81 -8.91 -0.75
N GLU A 139 -3.72 -8.09 -0.27
CA GLU A 139 -5.16 -8.21 -0.60
C GLU A 139 -5.45 -7.71 -2.02
N GLY A 140 -4.60 -6.85 -2.56
CA GLY A 140 -4.74 -6.24 -3.88
C GLY A 140 -5.65 -5.01 -3.90
N GLN A 141 -5.76 -4.30 -2.78
CA GLN A 141 -6.58 -3.08 -2.68
C GLN A 141 -6.17 -2.02 -3.69
N ARG A 142 -4.88 -1.72 -3.77
CA ARG A 142 -4.37 -0.65 -4.63
C ARG A 142 -4.47 -1.00 -6.12
N ILE A 143 -4.17 -2.23 -6.47
CA ILE A 143 -4.33 -2.69 -7.87
C ILE A 143 -5.80 -2.69 -8.29
N SER A 144 -6.74 -3.05 -7.40
CA SER A 144 -8.17 -3.00 -7.68
C SER A 144 -8.65 -1.57 -7.91
N GLN A 145 -8.21 -0.61 -7.09
CA GLN A 145 -8.52 0.81 -7.28
C GLN A 145 -7.99 1.33 -8.62
N LEU A 146 -6.73 1.00 -8.95
CA LEU A 146 -6.14 1.36 -10.23
C LEU A 146 -6.92 0.78 -11.41
N LEU A 147 -7.28 -0.50 -11.37
CA LEU A 147 -8.07 -1.13 -12.43
C LEU A 147 -9.44 -0.48 -12.58
N THR A 148 -10.09 -0.12 -11.48
CA THR A 148 -11.37 0.60 -11.51
C THR A 148 -11.21 1.97 -12.16
N GLU A 149 -10.16 2.71 -11.86
CA GLU A 149 -9.85 4.01 -12.47
C GLU A 149 -9.58 3.85 -13.98
N LEU A 150 -8.69 2.92 -14.36
CA LEU A 150 -8.30 2.71 -15.76
C LEU A 150 -9.44 2.15 -16.64
N THR A 151 -10.37 1.38 -16.08
CA THR A 151 -11.51 0.84 -16.82
C THR A 151 -12.78 1.67 -16.65
N TRP A 152 -12.65 2.88 -16.12
CA TRP A 152 -13.78 3.79 -15.88
C TRP A 152 -14.70 3.99 -17.09
N PRO A 153 -14.20 4.12 -18.34
CA PRO A 153 -15.07 4.27 -19.51
C PRO A 153 -16.04 3.11 -19.71
N ALA A 154 -15.74 1.95 -19.15
CA ALA A 154 -16.56 0.74 -19.27
C ALA A 154 -17.32 0.38 -17.97
N HIS A 155 -17.40 1.29 -16.98
CA HIS A 155 -17.96 0.99 -15.66
C HIS A 155 -19.40 0.48 -15.67
N ALA A 156 -20.19 0.83 -16.68
CA ALA A 156 -21.57 0.38 -16.87
C ALA A 156 -21.72 -0.85 -17.78
N VAL A 157 -20.60 -1.36 -18.34
CA VAL A 157 -20.63 -2.50 -19.29
C VAL A 157 -20.49 -3.80 -18.51
N THR A 158 -21.56 -4.58 -18.47
CA THR A 158 -21.58 -5.88 -17.79
C THR A 158 -21.41 -7.09 -18.72
N ASP A 159 -21.64 -6.91 -20.01
CA ASP A 159 -21.35 -7.92 -21.06
C ASP A 159 -20.15 -7.44 -21.86
N PHE A 160 -19.01 -8.11 -21.73
CA PHE A 160 -17.77 -7.69 -22.39
C PHE A 160 -17.79 -7.88 -23.92
N ALA A 161 -18.81 -8.55 -24.46
CA ALA A 161 -19.06 -8.56 -25.90
C ALA A 161 -19.49 -7.19 -26.44
N LEU A 162 -19.97 -6.29 -25.57
CA LEU A 162 -20.41 -4.93 -25.92
C LEU A 162 -19.29 -3.88 -25.81
N LEU A 163 -18.10 -4.25 -25.36
CA LEU A 163 -16.95 -3.36 -25.40
C LEU A 163 -16.57 -2.99 -26.84
N PRO A 164 -15.86 -1.88 -27.08
CA PRO A 164 -15.36 -1.50 -28.40
C PRO A 164 -14.65 -2.64 -29.15
N LYS A 165 -13.93 -3.49 -28.42
CA LYS A 165 -13.49 -4.80 -28.87
C LYS A 165 -13.98 -5.83 -27.84
N PRO A 166 -14.76 -6.85 -28.25
CA PRO A 166 -15.15 -7.96 -27.36
C PRO A 166 -13.95 -8.49 -26.59
N PHE A 167 -14.13 -8.73 -25.29
CA PHE A 167 -13.03 -9.09 -24.39
C PHE A 167 -13.34 -10.32 -23.56
N GLY A 168 -12.28 -11.10 -23.27
CA GLY A 168 -12.32 -12.22 -22.34
C GLY A 168 -11.05 -12.27 -21.49
N ALA A 169 -11.21 -12.17 -20.15
CA ALA A 169 -10.12 -12.46 -19.22
C ALA A 169 -10.17 -13.94 -18.81
N VAL A 170 -9.02 -14.56 -18.60
CA VAL A 170 -8.96 -15.95 -18.13
C VAL A 170 -8.45 -15.99 -16.70
N ALA A 171 -9.19 -16.65 -15.81
CA ALA A 171 -8.79 -16.98 -14.46
C ALA A 171 -8.74 -18.49 -14.24
N THR A 172 -8.27 -18.94 -13.07
CA THR A 172 -8.21 -20.35 -12.68
C THR A 172 -9.09 -20.59 -11.45
N ALA A 173 -10.00 -21.55 -11.51
CA ALA A 173 -10.78 -21.97 -10.33
C ALA A 173 -9.90 -22.77 -9.36
N VAL A 174 -9.88 -22.35 -8.06
CA VAL A 174 -9.02 -22.98 -7.03
C VAL A 174 -9.42 -24.43 -6.75
N ASP A 175 -10.72 -24.72 -6.79
CA ASP A 175 -11.28 -26.02 -6.45
C ASP A 175 -10.98 -27.12 -7.50
N SER A 176 -10.85 -26.74 -8.77
CA SER A 176 -10.71 -27.70 -9.88
C SER A 176 -9.41 -27.53 -10.68
N GLY A 177 -8.73 -26.38 -10.56
CA GLY A 177 -7.58 -26.03 -11.40
C GLY A 177 -7.95 -25.83 -12.88
N SER A 178 -9.24 -25.63 -13.18
CA SER A 178 -9.73 -25.40 -14.54
C SER A 178 -9.66 -23.91 -14.91
N ALA A 179 -9.46 -23.63 -16.20
CA ALA A 179 -9.58 -22.27 -16.72
C ALA A 179 -11.04 -21.80 -16.67
N VAL A 180 -11.24 -20.57 -16.27
CA VAL A 180 -12.56 -19.90 -16.20
C VAL A 180 -12.48 -18.65 -17.06
N PRO A 181 -13.07 -18.68 -18.28
CA PRO A 181 -13.20 -17.48 -19.10
C PRO A 181 -14.21 -16.53 -18.46
N LEU A 182 -13.79 -15.29 -18.23
CA LEU A 182 -14.60 -14.19 -17.70
C LEU A 182 -14.93 -13.25 -18.86
N ARG A 183 -16.16 -13.30 -19.33
CA ARG A 183 -16.67 -12.55 -20.49
C ARG A 183 -17.78 -11.57 -20.12
N GLY A 184 -18.02 -11.39 -18.81
CA GLY A 184 -19.05 -10.52 -18.27
C GLY A 184 -18.85 -10.27 -16.79
N GLY A 185 -19.72 -9.44 -16.21
CA GLY A 185 -19.64 -8.99 -14.82
C GLY A 185 -19.00 -7.61 -14.70
N TYR A 186 -18.25 -7.37 -13.63
CA TYR A 186 -17.53 -6.12 -13.43
C TYR A 186 -16.11 -6.23 -13.97
N LEU A 187 -15.77 -5.45 -15.00
CA LEU A 187 -14.51 -5.59 -15.75
C LEU A 187 -13.25 -5.50 -14.87
N PRO A 188 -13.09 -4.53 -13.95
CA PRO A 188 -11.95 -4.49 -13.05
C PRO A 188 -11.77 -5.76 -12.21
N GLU A 189 -12.89 -6.36 -11.76
CA GLU A 189 -12.88 -7.58 -10.95
C GLU A 189 -12.47 -8.80 -11.77
N ALA A 190 -12.93 -8.91 -13.02
CA ALA A 190 -12.54 -9.96 -13.95
C ALA A 190 -11.02 -9.91 -14.24
N ILE A 191 -10.50 -8.71 -14.52
CA ILE A 191 -9.06 -8.50 -14.71
C ILE A 191 -8.30 -8.81 -13.42
N ARG A 192 -8.81 -8.35 -12.25
CA ARG A 192 -8.22 -8.62 -10.94
C ARG A 192 -8.16 -10.10 -10.60
N ALA A 193 -9.19 -10.88 -10.95
CA ALA A 193 -9.20 -12.32 -10.79
C ALA A 193 -8.14 -12.99 -11.68
N SER A 194 -8.03 -12.54 -12.92
CA SER A 194 -7.04 -13.05 -13.88
C SER A 194 -5.59 -12.81 -13.45
N LEU A 195 -5.31 -11.77 -12.66
CA LEU A 195 -3.96 -11.44 -12.16
C LEU A 195 -3.75 -11.80 -10.67
N ALA A 196 -4.62 -12.61 -10.07
CA ALA A 196 -4.52 -13.04 -8.68
C ALA A 196 -3.44 -14.11 -8.47
N ILE A 197 -2.16 -13.74 -8.60
CA ILE A 197 -1.01 -14.65 -8.48
C ILE A 197 -1.02 -15.32 -7.09
N PRO A 198 -1.06 -16.67 -7.02
CA PRO A 198 -1.08 -17.40 -5.76
C PRO A 198 0.07 -17.03 -4.83
N GLY A 199 -0.26 -16.78 -3.56
CA GLY A 199 0.71 -16.36 -2.54
C GLY A 199 1.05 -14.87 -2.57
N VAL A 200 0.94 -14.19 -3.71
CA VAL A 200 1.18 -12.74 -3.85
C VAL A 200 -0.11 -11.98 -3.57
N PHE A 201 -1.15 -12.24 -4.35
CA PHE A 201 -2.45 -11.59 -4.20
C PHE A 201 -3.51 -12.51 -3.65
N ALA A 202 -4.44 -11.95 -2.88
CA ALA A 202 -5.61 -12.68 -2.43
C ALA A 202 -6.46 -13.17 -3.63
N PRO A 203 -6.97 -14.43 -3.57
CA PRO A 203 -7.93 -14.91 -4.53
C PRO A 203 -9.18 -14.03 -4.59
N VAL A 204 -9.83 -13.98 -5.74
CA VAL A 204 -11.08 -13.23 -5.97
C VAL A 204 -12.24 -14.20 -6.04
N GLU A 205 -13.35 -13.89 -5.37
CA GLU A 205 -14.58 -14.68 -5.43
C GLU A 205 -15.55 -14.06 -6.44
N ILE A 206 -15.86 -14.78 -7.51
CA ILE A 206 -16.84 -14.39 -8.52
C ILE A 206 -17.86 -15.52 -8.66
N ASP A 207 -19.14 -15.20 -8.51
CA ASP A 207 -20.27 -16.15 -8.59
C ASP A 207 -20.10 -17.38 -7.68
N GLY A 208 -19.58 -17.15 -6.46
CA GLY A 208 -19.35 -18.20 -5.46
C GLY A 208 -18.16 -19.12 -5.77
N ARG A 209 -17.33 -18.79 -6.77
CA ARG A 209 -16.12 -19.51 -7.13
C ARG A 209 -14.88 -18.72 -6.76
N LEU A 210 -13.96 -19.35 -6.06
CA LEU A 210 -12.69 -18.73 -5.69
C LEU A 210 -11.70 -18.85 -6.86
N LEU A 211 -11.25 -17.72 -7.39
CA LEU A 211 -10.43 -17.62 -8.59
C LEU A 211 -9.03 -17.08 -8.27
N ILE A 212 -8.05 -17.62 -8.96
CA ILE A 212 -6.64 -17.19 -8.96
C ILE A 212 -6.15 -16.91 -10.36
N ASP A 213 -4.90 -16.46 -10.50
CA ASP A 213 -4.28 -16.14 -11.80
C ASP A 213 -4.51 -17.21 -12.85
N GLY A 214 -4.96 -16.77 -14.02
CA GLY A 214 -5.29 -17.64 -15.16
C GLY A 214 -4.11 -18.41 -15.70
N GLY A 215 -2.89 -17.90 -15.48
CA GLY A 215 -1.66 -18.55 -15.94
C GLY A 215 -1.49 -19.98 -15.41
N VAL A 216 -2.05 -20.29 -14.24
CA VAL A 216 -2.02 -21.66 -13.68
C VAL A 216 -2.76 -22.65 -14.57
N ALA A 217 -3.90 -22.28 -15.16
CA ALA A 217 -4.69 -23.16 -16.03
C ALA A 217 -4.44 -22.91 -17.52
N ARG A 218 -4.36 -21.65 -17.96
CA ARG A 218 -4.22 -21.28 -19.38
C ARG A 218 -3.52 -19.92 -19.50
N ASN A 219 -2.19 -19.97 -19.63
CA ASN A 219 -1.38 -18.74 -19.66
C ASN A 219 -1.49 -17.98 -20.99
N LEU A 220 -1.64 -18.67 -22.11
CA LEU A 220 -1.90 -18.08 -23.43
C LEU A 220 -3.34 -18.42 -23.84
N PRO A 221 -4.30 -17.47 -23.89
CA PRO A 221 -5.72 -17.76 -24.05
C PRO A 221 -6.14 -17.83 -25.54
N ALA A 222 -5.40 -18.56 -26.39
CA ALA A 222 -5.70 -18.72 -27.81
C ALA A 222 -7.01 -19.47 -28.04
N GLN A 223 -7.28 -20.53 -27.27
CA GLN A 223 -8.54 -21.26 -27.35
C GLN A 223 -9.73 -20.35 -27.07
N ASP A 224 -9.60 -19.42 -26.10
CA ASP A 224 -10.68 -18.51 -25.72
C ASP A 224 -11.00 -17.52 -26.84
N ALA A 225 -10.00 -17.07 -27.62
CA ALA A 225 -10.19 -16.24 -28.81
C ALA A 225 -10.99 -17.00 -29.89
N GLY A 226 -10.66 -18.26 -30.16
CA GLY A 226 -11.43 -19.11 -31.08
C GLY A 226 -12.86 -19.32 -30.58
N GLU A 227 -13.07 -19.58 -29.27
CA GLU A 227 -14.41 -19.73 -28.68
C GLU A 227 -15.25 -18.44 -28.72
N MET A 228 -14.60 -17.25 -28.80
CA MET A 228 -15.26 -15.97 -29.02
C MET A 228 -15.53 -15.66 -30.50
N GLY A 229 -15.17 -16.58 -31.40
CA GLY A 229 -15.46 -16.50 -32.82
C GLY A 229 -14.37 -15.79 -33.63
N ALA A 230 -13.10 -15.88 -33.23
CA ALA A 230 -11.99 -15.51 -34.07
C ALA A 230 -11.78 -16.57 -35.18
N ASP A 231 -11.69 -16.11 -36.42
CA ASP A 231 -11.32 -16.94 -37.56
C ASP A 231 -9.80 -17.04 -37.71
N TRP A 232 -9.09 -15.97 -37.31
CA TRP A 232 -7.64 -15.87 -37.25
C TRP A 232 -7.21 -15.47 -35.83
N ILE A 233 -6.19 -16.15 -35.29
CA ILE A 233 -5.70 -15.90 -33.92
C ILE A 233 -4.25 -15.44 -33.99
N ILE A 234 -4.03 -14.18 -33.59
CA ILE A 234 -2.70 -13.63 -33.37
C ILE A 234 -2.39 -13.78 -31.87
N CYS A 235 -1.28 -14.47 -31.58
CA CYS A 235 -0.83 -14.66 -30.19
C CYS A 235 0.40 -13.84 -29.90
N SER A 236 0.35 -13.08 -28.81
CA SER A 236 1.51 -12.44 -28.19
C SER A 236 1.86 -13.19 -26.92
N ASP A 237 3.00 -13.86 -26.92
CA ASP A 237 3.45 -14.74 -25.85
C ASP A 237 4.75 -14.24 -25.22
N VAL A 238 4.65 -13.83 -23.94
CA VAL A 238 5.76 -13.38 -23.10
C VAL A 238 6.09 -14.37 -21.99
N SER A 239 5.62 -15.63 -22.14
CA SER A 239 5.84 -16.69 -21.16
C SER A 239 7.32 -17.00 -20.98
N GLU A 240 7.74 -17.19 -19.74
CA GLU A 240 9.11 -17.60 -19.44
C GLU A 240 9.28 -19.10 -19.67
N PRO A 241 10.31 -19.53 -20.41
CA PRO A 241 10.63 -20.93 -20.52
C PRO A 241 11.05 -21.51 -19.16
N LEU A 242 11.00 -22.82 -19.02
CA LEU A 242 11.46 -23.50 -17.82
C LEU A 242 12.91 -23.15 -17.51
N ALA A 243 13.19 -22.90 -16.24
CA ALA A 243 14.53 -22.56 -15.78
C ALA A 243 15.51 -23.72 -15.98
N SER A 244 16.77 -23.42 -16.31
CA SER A 244 17.82 -24.42 -16.46
C SER A 244 18.17 -25.06 -15.10
N GLN A 245 18.67 -26.29 -15.12
CA GLN A 245 19.03 -27.03 -13.92
C GLN A 245 20.00 -26.24 -13.02
N ASP A 246 20.97 -25.54 -13.61
CA ASP A 246 22.00 -24.78 -12.90
C ASP A 246 21.47 -23.57 -12.14
N SER A 247 20.28 -23.10 -12.49
CA SER A 247 19.60 -21.97 -11.85
C SER A 247 18.70 -22.38 -10.68
N LEU A 248 18.44 -23.68 -10.47
CA LEU A 248 17.55 -24.22 -9.44
C LEU A 248 18.32 -24.51 -8.13
N ASP A 249 18.81 -23.46 -7.49
CA ASP A 249 19.73 -23.49 -6.35
C ASP A 249 19.06 -23.49 -4.97
N ASN A 250 17.73 -23.34 -4.91
CA ASN A 250 17.00 -23.30 -3.65
C ASN A 250 15.58 -23.88 -3.76
N LEU A 251 15.02 -24.21 -2.58
CA LEU A 251 13.69 -24.84 -2.47
C LEU A 251 12.58 -24.03 -3.14
N ALA A 252 12.61 -22.71 -3.01
CA ALA A 252 11.55 -21.84 -3.60
C ALA A 252 11.58 -21.92 -5.14
N LYS A 253 12.76 -21.90 -5.75
CA LYS A 253 12.91 -22.05 -7.20
C LYS A 253 12.47 -23.43 -7.69
N ILE A 254 12.79 -24.50 -6.94
CA ILE A 254 12.35 -25.86 -7.27
C ILE A 254 10.83 -25.98 -7.18
N LEU A 255 10.20 -25.45 -6.13
CA LEU A 255 8.75 -25.46 -6.01
C LEU A 255 8.08 -24.64 -7.13
N ASN A 256 8.59 -23.46 -7.44
CA ASN A 256 8.10 -22.64 -8.54
C ASN A 256 8.21 -23.37 -9.88
N GLN A 257 9.36 -24.02 -10.15
CA GLN A 257 9.57 -24.83 -11.35
C GLN A 257 8.54 -25.99 -11.46
N THR A 258 8.21 -26.63 -10.33
CA THR A 258 7.24 -27.73 -10.31
C THR A 258 5.84 -27.27 -10.74
N VAL A 259 5.43 -26.06 -10.35
CA VAL A 259 4.17 -25.44 -10.82
C VAL A 259 4.30 -25.03 -12.30
N ALA A 260 5.45 -24.47 -12.69
CA ALA A 260 5.71 -23.97 -14.03
C ALA A 260 5.69 -25.07 -15.11
N TYR A 261 6.00 -26.34 -14.77
CA TYR A 261 5.95 -27.45 -15.75
C TYR A 261 4.60 -27.56 -16.44
N ARG A 262 3.52 -27.60 -15.68
CA ARG A 262 2.17 -27.73 -16.22
C ARG A 262 1.71 -26.48 -16.98
N MET A 263 2.08 -25.32 -16.49
CA MET A 263 1.79 -24.04 -17.16
C MET A 263 2.48 -24.00 -18.53
N TRP A 264 3.75 -24.40 -18.60
CA TRP A 264 4.53 -24.42 -19.82
C TRP A 264 3.99 -25.44 -20.85
N GLU A 265 3.70 -26.67 -20.43
CA GLU A 265 3.10 -27.71 -21.28
C GLU A 265 1.80 -27.20 -21.94
N ARG A 266 0.89 -26.63 -21.16
CA ARG A 266 -0.36 -26.07 -21.67
C ARG A 266 -0.14 -24.86 -22.57
N THR A 267 0.84 -24.02 -22.30
CA THR A 267 1.19 -22.88 -23.17
C THR A 267 1.65 -23.39 -24.56
N LEU A 268 2.47 -24.43 -24.59
CA LEU A 268 2.89 -25.04 -25.87
C LEU A 268 1.72 -25.63 -26.69
N GLU A 269 0.68 -26.14 -26.01
CA GLU A 269 -0.54 -26.58 -26.70
C GLU A 269 -1.33 -25.40 -27.26
N GLN A 270 -1.46 -24.30 -26.51
CA GLN A 270 -2.14 -23.10 -26.98
C GLN A 270 -1.42 -22.44 -28.16
N ARG A 271 -0.09 -22.44 -28.18
CA ARG A 271 0.72 -21.95 -29.34
C ARG A 271 0.35 -22.61 -30.66
N LYS A 272 -0.13 -23.86 -30.65
CA LYS A 272 -0.55 -24.59 -31.86
C LYS A 272 -1.85 -24.07 -32.46
N LEU A 273 -2.62 -23.30 -31.70
CA LEU A 273 -3.88 -22.69 -32.12
C LEU A 273 -3.69 -21.30 -32.73
N CYS A 274 -2.48 -20.77 -32.69
CA CYS A 274 -2.16 -19.45 -33.22
C CYS A 274 -1.81 -19.52 -34.69
N ASP A 275 -2.46 -18.69 -35.51
CA ASP A 275 -2.12 -18.52 -36.93
C ASP A 275 -0.86 -17.66 -37.07
N ILE A 276 -0.73 -16.64 -36.23
CA ILE A 276 0.48 -15.83 -36.10
C ILE A 276 0.93 -15.87 -34.63
N LEU A 277 2.15 -16.33 -34.36
CA LEU A 277 2.73 -16.43 -33.05
C LEU A 277 3.91 -15.46 -32.90
N ILE A 278 3.77 -14.47 -32.01
CA ILE A 278 4.82 -13.51 -31.65
C ILE A 278 5.34 -13.91 -30.29
N VAL A 279 6.53 -14.49 -30.21
CA VAL A 279 7.19 -14.85 -28.95
C VAL A 279 8.20 -13.76 -28.59
N THR A 280 7.95 -13.06 -27.51
CA THR A 280 8.85 -12.01 -27.01
C THR A 280 9.71 -12.53 -25.87
N SER A 281 11.02 -12.64 -26.12
CA SER A 281 11.99 -13.03 -25.10
C SER A 281 12.47 -11.82 -24.33
N VAL A 282 11.88 -11.59 -23.15
CA VAL A 282 12.30 -10.54 -22.22
C VAL A 282 13.26 -11.14 -21.19
N PRO A 283 14.41 -10.51 -20.90
CA PRO A 283 15.35 -11.00 -19.88
C PRO A 283 14.66 -11.27 -18.54
N SER A 284 15.02 -12.36 -17.85
CA SER A 284 14.42 -12.74 -16.56
C SER A 284 14.64 -11.69 -15.45
N SER A 285 15.71 -10.89 -15.56
CA SER A 285 15.95 -9.75 -14.66
C SER A 285 14.87 -8.65 -14.75
N LEU A 286 14.09 -8.62 -15.83
CA LEU A 286 12.98 -7.69 -16.03
C LEU A 286 11.61 -8.28 -15.67
N SER A 287 11.53 -9.53 -15.23
CA SER A 287 10.24 -10.17 -14.91
C SER A 287 9.46 -9.47 -13.78
N THR A 288 10.15 -8.72 -12.93
CA THR A 288 9.59 -7.86 -11.86
C THR A 288 9.90 -6.38 -12.07
N GLY A 289 10.44 -5.99 -13.22
CA GLY A 289 10.85 -4.63 -13.56
C GLY A 289 9.68 -3.75 -14.02
N PHE A 290 8.67 -3.58 -13.17
CA PHE A 290 7.52 -2.74 -13.48
C PHE A 290 7.88 -1.27 -13.69
N ASP A 291 8.98 -0.79 -13.14
CA ASP A 291 9.55 0.55 -13.34
C ASP A 291 10.33 0.71 -14.66
N ARG A 292 10.47 -0.38 -15.43
CA ARG A 292 11.17 -0.44 -16.71
C ARG A 292 10.23 -0.75 -17.88
N ALA A 293 8.99 -0.27 -17.80
CA ALA A 293 7.95 -0.54 -18.79
C ALA A 293 8.39 -0.20 -20.22
N GLU A 294 8.98 0.99 -20.42
CA GLU A 294 9.46 1.44 -21.74
C GLU A 294 10.44 0.46 -22.40
N GLU A 295 11.39 -0.03 -21.63
CA GLU A 295 12.36 -1.01 -22.13
C GLU A 295 11.69 -2.32 -22.52
N ILE A 296 10.70 -2.77 -21.72
CA ILE A 296 9.99 -4.02 -21.99
C ILE A 296 9.08 -3.89 -23.22
N ILE A 297 8.44 -2.74 -23.40
CA ILE A 297 7.63 -2.44 -24.60
C ILE A 297 8.47 -2.56 -25.86
N GLU A 298 9.70 -2.07 -25.84
CA GLU A 298 10.60 -2.15 -27.00
C GLU A 298 10.96 -3.61 -27.38
N TYR A 299 11.11 -4.53 -26.41
CA TYR A 299 11.25 -5.95 -26.71
C TYR A 299 10.04 -6.48 -27.49
N GLY A 300 8.83 -6.03 -27.17
CA GLY A 300 7.60 -6.37 -27.88
C GLY A 300 7.61 -5.89 -29.33
N ARG A 301 7.98 -4.63 -29.55
CA ARG A 301 8.10 -4.04 -30.88
C ARG A 301 9.08 -4.83 -31.75
N VAL A 302 10.30 -5.03 -31.26
CA VAL A 302 11.35 -5.75 -32.00
C VAL A 302 10.90 -7.17 -32.37
N SER A 303 10.21 -7.88 -31.46
CA SER A 303 9.73 -9.24 -31.73
C SER A 303 8.62 -9.27 -32.77
N ALA A 304 7.70 -8.30 -32.72
CA ALA A 304 6.61 -8.20 -33.68
C ALA A 304 7.15 -7.85 -35.08
N GLU A 305 8.01 -6.84 -35.22
CA GLU A 305 8.64 -6.47 -36.49
C GLU A 305 9.39 -7.65 -37.13
N ALA A 306 10.14 -8.42 -36.35
CA ALA A 306 10.84 -9.60 -36.87
C ALA A 306 9.88 -10.66 -37.46
N VAL A 307 8.68 -10.83 -36.88
CA VAL A 307 7.66 -11.72 -37.40
C VAL A 307 7.09 -11.17 -38.71
N PHE A 308 6.77 -9.87 -38.79
CA PHE A 308 6.27 -9.24 -40.00
C PHE A 308 7.29 -9.28 -41.15
N ASP A 309 8.55 -9.02 -40.86
CA ASP A 309 9.64 -9.14 -41.84
C ASP A 309 9.77 -10.56 -42.39
N SER A 310 9.62 -11.57 -41.50
CA SER A 310 9.62 -12.98 -41.91
C SER A 310 8.43 -13.34 -42.81
N LEU A 311 7.23 -12.84 -42.49
CA LEU A 311 6.02 -13.05 -43.29
C LEU A 311 6.17 -12.42 -44.69
N ARG A 312 6.66 -11.20 -44.79
CA ARG A 312 6.95 -10.52 -46.05
C ARG A 312 7.96 -11.30 -46.89
N ALA A 313 9.04 -11.81 -46.26
CA ALA A 313 10.06 -12.59 -46.94
C ALA A 313 9.51 -13.90 -47.53
N THR A 314 8.44 -14.46 -46.97
CA THR A 314 7.74 -15.64 -47.48
C THR A 314 6.65 -15.30 -48.52
N GLY A 315 6.48 -14.03 -48.88
CA GLY A 315 5.48 -13.56 -49.84
C GLY A 315 4.04 -13.48 -49.28
N ILE A 316 3.88 -13.60 -47.99
CA ILE A 316 2.61 -13.37 -47.30
C ILE A 316 2.53 -11.85 -46.98
N ASP A 317 1.81 -11.14 -47.85
CA ASP A 317 1.47 -9.75 -47.58
C ASP A 317 0.12 -9.74 -46.82
N LEU A 318 0.16 -9.40 -45.55
CA LEU A 318 -1.05 -9.15 -44.77
C LEU A 318 -1.57 -7.80 -45.25
N ALA A 319 -2.36 -7.82 -46.36
CA ALA A 319 -2.92 -6.59 -46.91
C ALA A 319 -3.67 -5.81 -45.86
N PRO A 320 -3.51 -4.46 -45.81
CA PRO A 320 -4.22 -3.65 -44.86
C PRO A 320 -5.73 -3.87 -45.01
N ALA A 321 -6.39 -4.33 -43.96
CA ALA A 321 -7.84 -4.45 -43.94
C ALA A 321 -8.44 -3.10 -44.34
N SER A 322 -9.16 -3.07 -45.44
CA SER A 322 -9.76 -1.86 -45.98
C SER A 322 -10.74 -1.31 -44.98
N ALA A 323 -10.41 -0.11 -44.42
CA ALA A 323 -11.20 0.73 -43.57
C ALA A 323 -10.98 0.62 -42.05
N PHE A 324 -9.73 0.64 -41.57
CA PHE A 324 -9.50 1.19 -40.26
C PHE A 324 -9.77 2.72 -40.29
N ARG A 325 -10.89 3.14 -39.74
CA ARG A 325 -11.03 4.51 -39.28
C ARG A 325 -10.50 4.52 -37.85
N PRO A 326 -9.32 5.13 -37.59
CA PRO A 326 -8.96 5.42 -36.20
C PRO A 326 -10.15 6.17 -35.63
N ARG A 327 -10.69 5.71 -34.50
CA ARG A 327 -11.56 6.56 -33.70
C ARG A 327 -10.76 7.83 -33.51
N SER A 328 -11.22 8.95 -34.07
CA SER A 328 -10.62 10.26 -33.87
C SER A 328 -10.47 10.41 -32.38
N GLY A 329 -9.22 10.45 -31.91
CA GLY A 329 -8.91 10.44 -30.50
C GLY A 329 -9.62 11.57 -29.78
N SER A 330 -10.71 11.26 -29.12
CA SER A 330 -11.04 12.01 -27.92
C SER A 330 -9.99 11.57 -26.91
N SER A 331 -9.09 12.46 -26.54
CA SER A 331 -8.23 12.27 -25.38
C SER A 331 -9.16 12.06 -24.20
N TRP A 332 -9.42 10.79 -23.87
CA TRP A 332 -10.19 10.47 -22.68
C TRP A 332 -9.36 10.87 -21.46
N ASP A 333 -9.90 11.84 -20.69
CA ASP A 333 -9.34 12.21 -19.40
C ASP A 333 -10.28 11.65 -18.31
N PRO A 334 -9.83 10.69 -17.47
CA PRO A 334 -10.64 10.18 -16.37
C PRO A 334 -11.16 11.28 -15.44
N ALA A 335 -10.45 12.41 -15.35
CA ALA A 335 -10.83 13.53 -14.50
C ALA A 335 -12.07 14.29 -15.02
N GLU A 336 -12.40 14.17 -16.29
CA GLU A 336 -13.52 14.87 -16.92
C GLU A 336 -14.85 14.10 -16.87
N GLU A 337 -14.81 12.77 -16.62
CA GLU A 337 -16.05 11.99 -16.53
C GLU A 337 -16.66 12.06 -15.12
N LEU A 338 -17.79 12.71 -15.02
CA LEU A 338 -18.55 12.85 -13.79
C LEU A 338 -19.78 11.93 -13.81
N VAL A 339 -20.09 11.35 -12.64
CA VAL A 339 -21.33 10.59 -12.40
C VAL A 339 -22.11 11.22 -11.25
N GLN A 340 -23.45 11.09 -11.26
CA GLN A 340 -24.30 11.52 -10.17
C GLN A 340 -24.67 10.33 -9.28
N LEU A 341 -24.34 10.39 -8.01
CA LEU A 341 -24.68 9.32 -7.05
C LEU A 341 -26.16 9.37 -6.69
N SER A 342 -26.97 8.47 -7.23
CA SER A 342 -28.39 8.35 -6.86
C SER A 342 -28.57 7.75 -5.46
N SER A 343 -27.77 6.72 -5.14
CA SER A 343 -27.75 6.09 -3.82
C SER A 343 -26.44 5.40 -3.56
N ILE A 344 -26.15 5.15 -2.28
CA ILE A 344 -24.97 4.40 -1.83
C ILE A 344 -25.46 3.18 -1.05
N GLN A 345 -25.12 1.99 -1.53
CA GLN A 345 -25.35 0.71 -0.88
C GLN A 345 -24.06 0.22 -0.25
N ILE A 346 -24.13 -0.58 0.82
CA ILE A 346 -22.95 -1.11 1.49
C ILE A 346 -23.22 -2.57 1.78
N ASP A 347 -22.34 -3.43 1.28
CA ASP A 347 -22.38 -4.88 1.43
C ASP A 347 -21.16 -5.39 2.22
N GLY A 348 -21.27 -6.59 2.79
CA GLY A 348 -20.17 -7.23 3.53
C GLY A 348 -19.96 -6.70 4.95
N ILE A 349 -20.94 -6.01 5.55
CA ILE A 349 -20.88 -5.52 6.93
C ILE A 349 -21.10 -6.70 7.89
N ASP A 350 -20.14 -6.91 8.80
CA ASP A 350 -20.24 -7.87 9.90
C ASP A 350 -20.41 -7.18 11.27
N ARG A 351 -19.48 -6.31 11.63
CA ARG A 351 -19.41 -5.68 12.97
C ARG A 351 -19.49 -4.16 12.95
N GLN A 352 -19.14 -3.56 11.80
CA GLN A 352 -19.18 -2.11 11.65
C GLN A 352 -20.61 -1.62 11.37
N SER A 353 -20.91 -0.39 11.75
CA SER A 353 -22.21 0.17 11.41
C SER A 353 -22.19 0.85 10.03
N ARG A 354 -23.27 0.70 9.27
CA ARG A 354 -23.49 1.39 8.00
C ARG A 354 -23.24 2.90 8.10
N SER A 355 -23.72 3.52 9.19
CA SER A 355 -23.54 4.96 9.42
C SER A 355 -22.07 5.36 9.63
N THR A 356 -21.24 4.49 10.17
CA THR A 356 -19.81 4.73 10.34
C THR A 356 -19.11 4.70 8.99
N ILE A 357 -19.44 3.74 8.14
CA ILE A 357 -18.87 3.61 6.79
C ILE A 357 -19.25 4.84 5.93
N LEU A 358 -20.54 5.19 5.89
CA LEU A 358 -21.02 6.35 5.12
C LEU A 358 -20.35 7.66 5.55
N ARG A 359 -20.19 7.89 6.85
CA ARG A 359 -19.48 9.08 7.36
C ARG A 359 -18.01 9.09 6.97
N SER A 360 -17.38 7.93 6.86
CA SER A 360 -15.95 7.81 6.46
C SER A 360 -15.76 8.05 4.97
N LEU A 361 -16.72 7.64 4.14
CA LEU A 361 -16.71 7.88 2.69
C LEU A 361 -16.78 9.39 2.37
N LYS A 362 -17.53 10.15 3.15
CA LYS A 362 -17.82 11.59 2.90
C LYS A 362 -18.39 11.83 1.50
N LEU A 363 -19.32 10.98 1.11
CA LEU A 363 -20.06 11.05 -0.13
C LEU A 363 -21.57 11.14 0.22
N ASP A 364 -22.28 12.01 -0.43
CA ASP A 364 -23.70 12.19 -0.22
C ASP A 364 -24.49 11.74 -1.45
N PRO A 365 -25.62 11.04 -1.29
CA PRO A 365 -26.56 10.82 -2.39
C PRO A 365 -26.98 12.13 -3.03
N GLY A 366 -27.05 12.19 -4.37
CA GLY A 366 -27.34 13.39 -5.15
C GLY A 366 -26.10 14.19 -5.54
N SER A 367 -24.90 13.89 -4.98
CA SER A 367 -23.67 14.59 -5.37
C SER A 367 -23.13 14.09 -6.71
N THR A 368 -22.52 15.01 -7.46
CA THR A 368 -21.74 14.71 -8.67
C THR A 368 -20.30 14.48 -8.26
N VAL A 369 -19.71 13.36 -8.70
CA VAL A 369 -18.38 12.92 -8.30
C VAL A 369 -17.56 12.46 -9.49
N SER A 370 -16.24 12.66 -9.40
CA SER A 370 -15.26 12.14 -10.35
C SER A 370 -14.68 10.80 -9.88
N PRO A 371 -13.99 10.03 -10.74
CA PRO A 371 -13.23 8.85 -10.36
C PRO A 371 -12.28 9.11 -9.19
N ALA A 372 -11.58 10.24 -9.23
CA ALA A 372 -10.65 10.64 -8.17
C ALA A 372 -11.34 10.93 -6.83
N ASP A 373 -12.60 11.40 -6.83
CA ASP A 373 -13.38 11.59 -5.59
C ASP A 373 -13.74 10.25 -4.95
N LEU A 374 -14.12 9.28 -5.78
CA LEU A 374 -14.45 7.92 -5.34
C LEU A 374 -13.19 7.19 -4.84
N ASP A 375 -12.07 7.29 -5.55
CA ASP A 375 -10.80 6.72 -5.09
C ASP A 375 -10.38 7.29 -3.72
N ARG A 376 -10.49 8.63 -3.56
CA ARG A 376 -10.21 9.28 -2.26
C ARG A 376 -11.16 8.81 -1.16
N ALA A 377 -12.45 8.59 -1.47
CA ALA A 377 -13.42 8.11 -0.50
C ALA A 377 -13.15 6.68 -0.05
N VAL A 378 -12.91 5.79 -1.00
CA VAL A 378 -12.56 4.38 -0.76
C VAL A 378 -11.21 4.26 -0.04
N SER A 379 -10.21 5.03 -0.45
CA SER A 379 -8.91 5.09 0.23
C SER A 379 -9.04 5.52 1.69
N ARG A 380 -9.86 6.54 1.99
CA ARG A 380 -10.11 6.95 3.39
C ARG A 380 -10.70 5.82 4.23
N LEU A 381 -11.65 5.07 3.65
CA LEU A 381 -12.28 3.96 4.35
C LEU A 381 -11.30 2.80 4.58
N TYR A 382 -10.55 2.42 3.56
CA TYR A 382 -9.52 1.38 3.63
C TYR A 382 -8.39 1.76 4.62
N ASP A 383 -7.88 2.97 4.53
CA ASP A 383 -6.78 3.47 5.37
C ASP A 383 -7.18 3.60 6.85
N SER A 384 -8.48 3.54 7.19
CA SER A 384 -8.92 3.40 8.59
C SER A 384 -8.34 2.13 9.25
N GLY A 385 -7.89 1.16 8.45
CA GLY A 385 -7.30 -0.09 8.89
C GLY A 385 -8.32 -1.08 9.47
N LEU A 386 -9.62 -0.83 9.32
CA LEU A 386 -10.70 -1.70 9.76
C LEU A 386 -11.02 -2.80 8.75
N PHE A 387 -10.69 -2.58 7.47
CA PHE A 387 -11.05 -3.43 6.36
C PHE A 387 -9.82 -4.08 5.73
N MET A 388 -9.97 -5.32 5.28
CA MET A 388 -8.99 -6.02 4.45
C MET A 388 -9.04 -5.49 3.02
N SER A 389 -10.28 -5.28 2.52
CA SER A 389 -10.52 -4.67 1.21
C SER A 389 -11.77 -3.80 1.26
N VAL A 390 -11.78 -2.77 0.43
CA VAL A 390 -12.92 -1.87 0.18
C VAL A 390 -13.00 -1.66 -1.32
N TRP A 391 -14.05 -2.13 -1.93
CA TRP A 391 -14.26 -2.07 -3.37
C TRP A 391 -15.54 -1.31 -3.64
N TYR A 392 -15.75 -0.86 -4.87
CA TYR A 392 -17.03 -0.31 -5.24
C TYR A 392 -17.37 -0.69 -6.69
N ARG A 393 -18.65 -0.78 -6.94
CA ARG A 393 -19.21 -0.92 -8.29
C ARG A 393 -20.16 0.24 -8.52
N LEU A 394 -20.25 0.66 -9.77
CA LEU A 394 -21.23 1.64 -10.22
C LEU A 394 -22.20 0.94 -11.16
N GLU A 395 -23.47 1.06 -10.89
CA GLU A 395 -24.53 0.52 -11.72
C GLU A 395 -25.44 1.67 -12.16
N PRO A 396 -25.85 1.77 -13.42
CA PRO A 396 -26.82 2.77 -13.85
C PRO A 396 -28.08 2.70 -12.99
N ALA A 397 -28.59 3.85 -12.55
CA ALA A 397 -29.82 3.91 -11.74
C ALA A 397 -31.11 3.58 -12.54
N GLY A 398 -30.98 3.32 -13.85
CA GLY A 398 -32.02 2.93 -14.79
C GLY A 398 -31.56 1.79 -15.70
N SER A 399 -32.37 1.45 -16.72
CA SER A 399 -31.95 0.43 -17.70
C SER A 399 -30.68 0.90 -18.42
N PRO A 400 -29.66 0.04 -18.59
CA PRO A 400 -28.43 0.40 -19.29
C PRO A 400 -28.76 0.92 -20.68
N SER A 401 -28.38 2.14 -21.01
CA SER A 401 -28.51 2.68 -22.36
C SER A 401 -27.33 2.21 -23.21
N GLN A 402 -27.59 1.62 -24.39
CA GLN A 402 -26.57 1.32 -25.38
C GLN A 402 -25.74 2.54 -25.84
N ALA A 403 -26.22 3.76 -25.51
CA ALA A 403 -25.52 5.01 -25.78
C ALA A 403 -24.19 5.17 -24.99
N TYR A 404 -23.91 4.31 -24.02
CA TYR A 404 -22.73 4.39 -23.15
C TYR A 404 -21.40 4.31 -23.93
N LEU A 405 -21.39 3.63 -25.02
CA LEU A 405 -20.18 3.38 -25.83
C LEU A 405 -20.15 4.21 -27.13
N ALA A 406 -21.02 5.22 -27.25
CA ALA A 406 -21.03 6.07 -28.45
C ALA A 406 -19.77 6.97 -28.45
N PRO A 407 -19.03 7.05 -29.59
CA PRO A 407 -17.80 7.84 -29.68
C PRO A 407 -18.00 9.37 -29.57
N ASP A 408 -19.22 9.85 -29.71
CA ASP A 408 -19.57 11.28 -29.74
C ASP A 408 -20.32 11.76 -28.47
N ARG A 409 -19.99 11.18 -27.30
CA ARG A 409 -20.54 11.61 -26.02
C ARG A 409 -19.97 12.98 -25.62
N ALA A 410 -20.39 14.03 -26.29
CA ALA A 410 -20.20 15.40 -25.86
C ALA A 410 -20.95 15.61 -24.53
N ALA A 411 -20.26 16.11 -23.50
CA ALA A 411 -20.73 16.65 -22.22
C ALA A 411 -22.24 16.44 -21.93
N ALA A 412 -22.68 15.19 -21.81
CA ALA A 412 -24.03 14.88 -21.34
C ALA A 412 -24.09 15.16 -19.83
N ASP A 413 -25.28 15.46 -19.31
CA ASP A 413 -25.48 15.55 -17.86
C ASP A 413 -24.93 14.31 -17.15
N PRO A 414 -24.31 14.45 -15.94
CA PRO A 414 -23.74 13.34 -15.21
C PRO A 414 -24.77 12.22 -15.04
N GLU A 415 -24.38 10.99 -15.42
CA GLU A 415 -25.28 9.85 -15.35
C GLU A 415 -25.62 9.50 -13.92
N PRO A 416 -26.92 9.26 -13.59
CA PRO A 416 -27.31 8.78 -12.28
C PRO A 416 -26.91 7.31 -12.09
N VAL A 417 -26.06 7.04 -11.09
CA VAL A 417 -25.57 5.72 -10.75
C VAL A 417 -25.88 5.32 -9.32
N VAL A 418 -26.02 4.03 -9.07
CA VAL A 418 -26.02 3.42 -7.74
C VAL A 418 -24.60 2.98 -7.46
N MET A 419 -24.01 3.50 -6.37
CA MET A 419 -22.73 3.03 -5.89
C MET A 419 -22.92 1.93 -4.86
N THR A 420 -22.45 0.72 -5.15
CA THR A 420 -22.39 -0.38 -4.17
C THR A 420 -20.97 -0.49 -3.66
N VAL A 421 -20.79 -0.25 -2.35
CA VAL A 421 -19.50 -0.37 -1.67
C VAL A 421 -19.44 -1.73 -0.98
N GLU A 422 -18.56 -2.58 -1.43
CA GLU A 422 -18.28 -3.88 -0.81
C GLU A 422 -17.14 -3.77 0.16
N VAL A 423 -17.37 -4.14 1.40
CA VAL A 423 -16.34 -4.11 2.45
C VAL A 423 -16.07 -5.52 2.97
N ARG A 424 -14.79 -5.83 3.16
CA ARG A 424 -14.37 -7.05 3.81
C ARG A 424 -13.67 -6.68 5.11
N GLU A 425 -14.34 -6.92 6.23
CA GLU A 425 -13.81 -6.53 7.54
C GLU A 425 -12.54 -7.32 7.88
N LYS A 426 -11.55 -6.62 8.44
CA LYS A 426 -10.29 -7.24 8.85
C LYS A 426 -10.52 -8.16 10.03
N LYS A 427 -10.00 -9.40 9.97
CA LYS A 427 -9.86 -10.23 11.17
C LYS A 427 -9.00 -9.45 12.16
N GLN A 428 -9.58 -9.12 13.30
CA GLN A 428 -9.08 -8.02 14.11
C GLN A 428 -8.04 -8.45 15.14
N ASN A 429 -8.00 -9.75 15.48
CA ASN A 429 -7.02 -10.30 16.41
C ASN A 429 -5.72 -10.60 15.65
N ARG A 430 -4.60 -10.27 16.24
CA ARG A 430 -3.28 -10.52 15.63
C ARG A 430 -2.25 -10.93 16.67
N LEU A 431 -1.30 -11.74 16.25
CA LEU A 431 -0.07 -12.04 16.96
C LEU A 431 1.08 -11.38 16.20
N GLY A 432 1.83 -10.52 16.87
CA GLY A 432 2.97 -9.80 16.29
C GLY A 432 4.29 -10.24 16.91
N ALA A 433 5.34 -10.26 16.10
CA ALA A 433 6.71 -10.41 16.59
C ALA A 433 7.63 -9.40 15.93
N SER A 434 8.63 -8.96 16.66
CA SER A 434 9.62 -8.01 16.17
C SER A 434 10.96 -8.22 16.84
N TYR A 435 12.01 -7.66 16.24
CA TYR A 435 13.34 -7.62 16.81
C TYR A 435 13.98 -6.26 16.60
N ARG A 436 14.92 -5.94 17.46
CA ARG A 436 15.79 -4.77 17.38
C ARG A 436 17.18 -5.12 17.90
N TYR A 437 18.19 -4.54 17.28
CA TYR A 437 19.54 -4.51 17.80
C TYR A 437 20.05 -3.07 17.78
N ASP A 438 20.60 -2.62 18.88
CA ASP A 438 21.33 -1.35 18.98
C ASP A 438 22.63 -1.52 19.78
N GLY A 439 23.52 -0.55 19.64
CA GLY A 439 24.85 -0.62 20.25
C GLY A 439 24.83 -0.65 21.78
N ARG A 440 23.80 -0.07 22.42
CA ARG A 440 23.68 0.02 23.87
C ARG A 440 22.93 -1.17 24.49
N TYR A 441 21.68 -1.39 24.08
CA TYR A 441 20.81 -2.40 24.70
C TYR A 441 20.81 -3.74 23.97
N LYS A 442 21.76 -3.91 23.01
CA LYS A 442 21.96 -5.15 22.28
C LYS A 442 20.68 -5.65 21.59
N ALA A 443 20.50 -6.97 21.60
CA ALA A 443 19.34 -7.58 20.97
C ALA A 443 18.11 -7.50 21.89
N SER A 444 16.99 -7.10 21.31
CA SER A 444 15.68 -7.13 21.97
C SER A 444 14.66 -7.79 21.04
N ILE A 445 13.75 -8.55 21.63
CA ILE A 445 12.64 -9.21 20.94
C ILE A 445 11.33 -8.69 21.52
N LEU A 446 10.37 -8.36 20.68
CA LEU A 446 9.00 -8.03 21.05
C LEU A 446 8.06 -9.15 20.60
N ALA A 447 7.28 -9.69 21.53
CA ALA A 447 6.09 -10.46 21.24
C ALA A 447 4.85 -9.64 21.59
N ASN A 448 3.85 -9.65 20.72
CA ASN A 448 2.63 -8.86 20.86
C ASN A 448 1.41 -9.71 20.57
N ALA A 449 0.36 -9.55 21.38
CA ALA A 449 -0.96 -10.08 21.08
C ALA A 449 -1.98 -8.93 21.14
N GLU A 450 -2.78 -8.78 20.09
CA GLU A 450 -3.83 -7.77 20.04
C GLU A 450 -5.19 -8.41 19.73
N PHE A 451 -6.17 -8.09 20.58
CA PHE A 451 -7.56 -8.51 20.46
C PHE A 451 -8.44 -7.28 20.27
N ARG A 452 -9.33 -7.32 19.30
CA ARG A 452 -10.26 -6.23 19.01
C ARG A 452 -11.69 -6.64 19.23
N ASN A 453 -12.51 -5.65 19.61
CA ASN A 453 -13.94 -5.87 19.90
C ASN A 453 -14.19 -6.96 20.96
N LEU A 454 -13.25 -7.19 21.88
CA LEU A 454 -13.35 -8.24 22.88
C LEU A 454 -14.43 -7.91 23.94
N VAL A 455 -14.47 -6.66 24.38
CA VAL A 455 -15.39 -6.18 25.44
C VAL A 455 -16.46 -5.26 24.85
N LEU A 456 -16.05 -4.29 24.06
CA LEU A 456 -16.92 -3.29 23.45
C LEU A 456 -16.60 -3.18 21.94
N ALA A 457 -17.61 -2.95 21.11
CA ALA A 457 -17.38 -2.70 19.69
C ALA A 457 -16.43 -1.51 19.49
N GLY A 458 -15.35 -1.69 18.74
CA GLY A 458 -14.31 -0.69 18.52
C GLY A 458 -13.26 -0.56 19.64
N SER A 459 -13.29 -1.42 20.66
CA SER A 459 -12.21 -1.51 21.67
C SER A 459 -11.06 -2.39 21.20
N PHE A 460 -9.88 -2.18 21.79
CA PHE A 460 -8.75 -3.08 21.65
C PHE A 460 -8.18 -3.46 23.01
N LEU A 461 -7.64 -4.66 23.11
CA LEU A 461 -6.80 -5.15 24.20
C LEU A 461 -5.47 -5.58 23.56
N ARG A 462 -4.36 -5.02 24.02
CA ARG A 462 -3.02 -5.31 23.55
C ARG A 462 -2.16 -5.78 24.70
N ALA A 463 -1.40 -6.85 24.50
CA ALA A 463 -0.38 -7.28 25.43
C ALA A 463 0.97 -7.30 24.71
N ASP A 464 1.97 -6.65 25.29
CA ASP A 464 3.34 -6.57 24.81
C ASP A 464 4.29 -7.25 25.79
N LEU A 465 5.16 -8.09 25.29
CA LEU A 465 6.28 -8.68 26.04
C LEU A 465 7.57 -8.36 25.32
N ARG A 466 8.43 -7.54 25.92
CA ARG A 466 9.77 -7.23 25.44
C ARG A 466 10.79 -8.02 26.26
N LEU A 467 11.67 -8.71 25.57
CA LEU A 467 12.78 -9.49 26.13
C LEU A 467 14.11 -8.92 25.63
N GLY A 468 15.04 -8.71 26.52
CA GLY A 468 16.38 -8.12 26.26
C GLY A 468 16.90 -7.44 27.51
N GLU A 469 17.92 -6.58 27.37
CA GLU A 469 18.41 -5.74 28.48
C GLU A 469 17.32 -4.78 28.99
N GLN A 470 16.44 -4.36 28.10
CA GLN A 470 15.20 -3.64 28.45
C GLN A 470 14.05 -4.64 28.51
N GLY A 471 13.68 -5.08 29.70
CA GLY A 471 12.53 -5.95 29.91
C GLY A 471 11.23 -5.13 30.05
N GLN A 472 10.13 -5.55 29.41
CA GLN A 472 8.84 -4.93 29.57
C GLN A 472 7.70 -5.92 29.41
N PHE A 473 6.69 -5.80 30.27
CA PHE A 473 5.38 -6.39 30.07
C PHE A 473 4.33 -5.28 30.18
N ALA A 474 3.57 -5.06 29.12
CA ALA A 474 2.52 -4.04 29.12
C ALA A 474 1.20 -4.60 28.61
N VAL A 475 0.09 -4.12 29.19
CA VAL A 475 -1.26 -4.42 28.75
C VAL A 475 -2.01 -3.11 28.55
N ASP A 476 -2.47 -2.87 27.33
CA ASP A 476 -3.24 -1.70 26.93
C ASP A 476 -4.68 -2.12 26.63
N PHE A 477 -5.64 -1.49 27.26
CA PHE A 477 -7.05 -1.52 26.87
C PHE A 477 -7.48 -0.13 26.43
N GLY A 478 -8.15 -0.02 25.28
CA GLY A 478 -8.58 1.29 24.81
C GLY A 478 -9.80 1.25 23.93
N LYS A 479 -10.48 2.39 23.83
CA LYS A 479 -11.60 2.61 22.94
C LYS A 479 -11.68 4.05 22.46
N ARG A 480 -11.99 4.22 21.20
CA ARG A 480 -12.32 5.49 20.54
C ARG A 480 -13.75 5.45 20.00
N TRP A 481 -14.49 6.54 20.18
CA TRP A 481 -15.87 6.68 19.66
C TRP A 481 -15.92 7.66 18.51
N GLY A 482 -15.78 7.16 17.29
CA GLY A 482 -15.86 7.98 16.05
C GLY A 482 -14.50 8.46 15.53
N TRP A 483 -14.51 9.39 14.55
CA TRP A 483 -13.34 9.79 13.77
C TRP A 483 -12.99 11.28 13.85
N SER A 484 -14.00 12.14 13.98
CA SER A 484 -13.85 13.60 14.05
C SER A 484 -13.86 14.03 15.48
N ALA A 485 -13.32 14.75 16.20
CA ALA A 485 -13.40 15.07 17.63
C ALA A 485 -13.90 13.90 18.49
N ALA A 486 -13.24 12.76 18.36
CA ALA A 486 -13.70 11.49 18.92
C ALA A 486 -13.25 11.30 20.35
N PRO A 487 -14.16 11.07 21.34
CA PRO A 487 -13.77 10.68 22.68
C PRO A 487 -12.93 9.39 22.68
N MET A 488 -11.94 9.37 23.55
CA MET A 488 -11.04 8.21 23.75
C MET A 488 -10.91 7.93 25.24
N LEU A 489 -10.92 6.66 25.58
CA LEU A 489 -10.53 6.14 26.89
C LEU A 489 -9.48 5.05 26.69
N ALA A 490 -8.45 5.05 27.53
CA ALA A 490 -7.48 3.96 27.57
C ALA A 490 -7.06 3.69 29.02
N LEU A 491 -6.73 2.43 29.28
CA LEU A 491 -6.14 1.95 30.52
C LEU A 491 -4.89 1.17 30.16
N ARG A 492 -3.76 1.51 30.77
CA ARG A 492 -2.49 0.85 30.57
C ARG A 492 -1.94 0.33 31.89
N PHE A 493 -1.58 -0.93 31.91
CA PHE A 493 -0.66 -1.52 32.87
C PHE A 493 0.71 -1.66 32.22
N ASP A 494 1.77 -1.27 32.90
CA ASP A 494 3.16 -1.38 32.41
C ASP A 494 4.06 -1.81 33.55
N ASN A 495 4.83 -2.87 33.36
CA ASN A 495 5.93 -3.28 34.23
C ASN A 495 7.19 -3.34 33.38
N ASN A 496 8.17 -2.53 33.70
CA ASN A 496 9.41 -2.47 32.93
C ASN A 496 10.63 -2.45 33.84
N GLN A 497 11.73 -2.91 33.28
CA GLN A 497 13.05 -2.83 33.90
C GLN A 497 14.03 -2.32 32.87
N MET A 498 14.77 -1.27 33.22
CA MET A 498 15.71 -0.61 32.33
C MET A 498 17.02 -0.29 33.04
N PRO A 499 18.19 -0.71 32.52
CA PRO A 499 19.48 -0.25 32.99
C PRO A 499 19.79 1.16 32.50
N PHE A 500 20.32 2.00 33.38
CA PHE A 500 20.77 3.36 33.09
C PHE A 500 22.28 3.44 33.21
N ASP A 501 22.96 3.93 32.17
CA ASP A 501 24.37 4.28 32.28
C ASP A 501 24.51 5.60 33.03
N ILE A 502 25.31 5.60 34.09
CA ILE A 502 25.66 6.79 34.88
C ILE A 502 27.09 7.18 34.54
N PHE A 503 27.25 8.40 34.08
CA PHE A 503 28.52 8.97 33.68
C PHE A 503 28.90 10.10 34.64
N VAL A 504 30.19 10.16 34.98
CA VAL A 504 30.83 11.27 35.69
C VAL A 504 32.09 11.62 34.92
N ASP A 505 32.28 12.88 34.59
CA ASP A 505 33.39 13.36 33.74
C ASP A 505 33.60 12.56 32.44
N GLY A 506 32.48 12.14 31.80
CA GLY A 506 32.50 11.38 30.55
C GLY A 506 32.84 9.89 30.69
N GLU A 507 33.15 9.40 31.90
CA GLU A 507 33.39 7.98 32.16
C GLU A 507 32.17 7.31 32.78
N ARG A 508 31.83 6.10 32.32
CA ARG A 508 30.73 5.31 32.90
C ARG A 508 31.16 4.72 34.23
N VAL A 509 30.58 5.21 35.32
CA VAL A 509 30.92 4.80 36.69
C VAL A 509 29.99 3.72 37.24
N SER A 510 28.76 3.64 36.82
CA SER A 510 27.81 2.63 37.29
C SER A 510 26.69 2.39 36.25
N GLU A 511 25.91 1.34 36.47
CA GLU A 511 24.78 0.94 35.62
C GLU A 511 23.63 0.46 36.51
N PRO A 512 22.99 1.37 37.27
CA PRO A 512 21.83 1.01 38.11
C PRO A 512 20.66 0.58 37.24
N SER A 513 19.91 -0.41 37.72
CA SER A 513 18.66 -0.81 37.11
C SER A 513 17.50 -0.09 37.79
N VAL A 514 16.57 0.41 37.01
CA VAL A 514 15.30 0.95 37.47
C VAL A 514 14.18 0.03 37.06
N ARG A 515 13.41 -0.43 38.03
CA ARG A 515 12.16 -1.17 37.80
C ARG A 515 10.99 -0.24 38.07
N SER A 516 10.06 -0.16 37.12
CA SER A 516 8.85 0.64 37.29
C SER A 516 7.63 -0.23 37.01
N THR A 517 6.62 -0.12 37.89
CA THR A 517 5.30 -0.72 37.70
C THR A 517 4.25 0.39 37.74
N SER A 518 3.49 0.55 36.68
CA SER A 518 2.50 1.62 36.62
C SER A 518 1.14 1.17 36.09
N ILE A 519 0.09 1.86 36.56
CA ILE A 519 -1.27 1.80 36.00
C ILE A 519 -1.65 3.22 35.63
N ARG A 520 -2.06 3.43 34.37
CA ARG A 520 -2.42 4.73 33.84
C ARG A 520 -3.77 4.69 33.14
N GLY A 521 -4.65 5.59 33.49
CA GLY A 521 -5.94 5.84 32.84
C GLY A 521 -5.89 7.12 32.03
N LEU A 522 -6.26 7.07 30.77
CA LEU A 522 -6.24 8.19 29.84
C LEU A 522 -7.66 8.48 29.35
N ALA A 523 -8.07 9.73 29.41
CA ALA A 523 -9.30 10.24 28.82
C ALA A 523 -9.00 11.46 27.94
N GLY A 524 -9.58 11.53 26.74
CA GLY A 524 -9.30 12.64 25.84
C GLY A 524 -10.13 12.66 24.58
N LEU A 525 -9.74 13.54 23.67
CA LEU A 525 -10.35 13.74 22.36
C LEU A 525 -9.30 13.54 21.27
N GLY A 526 -9.63 12.68 20.31
CA GLY A 526 -8.85 12.55 19.08
C GLY A 526 -9.45 13.43 18.00
N PHE A 527 -8.64 14.24 17.33
CA PHE A 527 -9.06 15.14 16.25
C PHE A 527 -8.56 14.58 14.90
N GLY A 528 -9.48 14.09 14.08
CA GLY A 528 -9.15 13.42 12.82
C GLY A 528 -8.27 12.18 13.09
N TYR A 529 -7.23 12.02 12.26
CA TYR A 529 -6.25 10.93 12.38
C TYR A 529 -4.95 11.37 13.07
N ASP A 530 -4.72 12.66 13.22
CA ASP A 530 -3.39 13.21 13.46
C ASP A 530 -3.18 13.73 14.87
N ALA A 531 -4.22 14.16 15.58
CA ALA A 531 -4.08 14.89 16.80
C ALA A 531 -4.87 14.29 17.98
N PHE A 532 -4.35 14.50 19.17
CA PHE A 532 -4.93 14.06 20.44
C PHE A 532 -4.70 15.12 21.51
N LEU A 533 -5.70 15.33 22.35
CA LEU A 533 -5.63 16.12 23.56
C LEU A 533 -6.34 15.36 24.69
N GLY A 534 -5.71 15.21 25.86
CA GLY A 534 -6.29 14.43 26.94
C GLY A 534 -5.64 14.66 28.28
N VAL A 535 -6.21 13.98 29.26
CA VAL A 535 -5.74 13.95 30.66
C VAL A 535 -5.45 12.49 31.01
N GLU A 536 -4.33 12.28 31.68
CA GLU A 536 -3.88 10.99 32.19
C GLU A 536 -3.82 11.05 33.71
N PHE A 537 -4.39 10.06 34.36
CA PHE A 537 -4.18 9.79 35.78
C PHE A 537 -3.36 8.51 35.90
N GLY A 538 -2.27 8.53 36.66
CA GLY A 538 -1.35 7.41 36.83
C GLY A 538 -1.05 7.13 38.29
N TYR A 539 -0.72 5.87 38.57
CA TYR A 539 -0.04 5.45 39.79
C TYR A 539 1.19 4.65 39.38
N GLU A 540 2.34 4.98 39.93
CA GLU A 540 3.62 4.35 39.59
C GLU A 540 4.38 4.00 40.89
N ASP A 541 4.91 2.78 40.91
CA ASP A 541 5.87 2.27 41.88
C ASP A 541 7.22 2.11 41.18
N VAL A 542 8.24 2.78 41.69
CA VAL A 542 9.59 2.82 41.12
C VAL A 542 10.60 2.33 42.14
N ASN A 543 11.37 1.34 41.77
CA ASN A 543 12.52 0.89 42.54
C ASN A 543 13.81 1.16 41.76
N SER A 544 14.68 2.01 42.29
CA SER A 544 15.96 2.40 41.69
C SER A 544 17.12 1.84 42.50
N GLU A 545 18.02 1.12 41.81
CA GLU A 545 19.27 0.65 42.42
C GLU A 545 20.21 1.81 42.73
N PRO A 546 21.07 1.70 43.76
CA PRO A 546 22.04 2.75 44.11
C PRO A 546 23.02 3.01 42.95
N ALA A 547 23.31 4.28 42.71
CA ALA A 547 24.34 4.75 41.80
C ALA A 547 25.42 5.52 42.54
N PRO A 548 26.46 4.87 43.11
CA PRO A 548 27.55 5.54 43.76
C PRO A 548 28.18 6.61 42.88
N LEU A 549 28.57 7.74 43.43
CA LEU A 549 29.15 8.90 42.74
C LEU A 549 28.17 9.74 41.91
N ALA A 550 26.88 9.48 41.96
CA ALA A 550 25.86 10.29 41.32
C ALA A 550 24.95 10.93 42.38
N GLU A 551 25.24 12.17 42.79
CA GLU A 551 24.51 12.87 43.86
C GLU A 551 23.05 13.17 43.48
N ASP A 552 22.76 13.32 42.16
CA ASP A 552 21.45 13.56 41.59
C ASP A 552 20.62 12.25 41.38
N TRP A 553 21.17 11.08 41.74
CA TRP A 553 20.51 9.79 41.59
C TRP A 553 19.84 9.35 42.90
N LEU A 554 18.53 9.44 42.94
CA LEU A 554 17.72 9.01 44.09
C LEU A 554 17.47 7.50 44.01
N ALA A 555 18.11 6.73 44.90
CA ALA A 555 17.94 5.29 44.98
C ALA A 555 16.85 4.90 45.96
N GLY A 556 16.26 3.72 45.78
CA GLY A 556 15.26 3.14 46.68
C GLY A 556 13.87 3.03 46.04
N ASP A 557 12.90 2.74 46.91
CA ASP A 557 11.51 2.56 46.54
C ASP A 557 10.78 3.90 46.65
N GLN A 558 10.07 4.27 45.60
CA GLN A 558 9.21 5.45 45.56
C GLN A 558 7.88 5.07 44.93
N ASP A 559 6.77 5.46 45.53
CA ASP A 559 5.46 5.31 44.95
C ASP A 559 4.73 6.66 44.94
N PHE A 560 4.04 6.94 43.84
CA PHE A 560 3.37 8.22 43.65
C PHE A 560 2.23 8.12 42.64
N ALA A 561 1.25 9.00 42.82
CA ALA A 561 0.19 9.23 41.86
C ALA A 561 0.48 10.46 41.01
N THR A 562 0.09 10.42 39.74
CA THR A 562 0.32 11.52 38.80
C THR A 562 -0.97 11.95 38.11
N LEU A 563 -1.07 13.24 37.85
CA LEU A 563 -2.05 13.81 36.93
C LEU A 563 -1.27 14.47 35.78
N ALA A 564 -1.60 14.17 34.53
CA ALA A 564 -0.92 14.79 33.41
C ALA A 564 -1.88 15.27 32.33
N GLY A 565 -1.61 16.45 31.78
CA GLY A 565 -2.17 16.91 30.52
C GLY A 565 -1.30 16.48 29.36
N LEU A 566 -1.90 15.95 28.28
CA LEU A 566 -1.21 15.41 27.11
C LEU A 566 -1.72 16.06 25.83
N ALA A 567 -0.82 16.49 24.97
CA ALA A 567 -1.12 16.94 23.61
C ALA A 567 -0.18 16.26 22.63
N ALA A 568 -0.71 15.71 21.54
CA ALA A 568 0.09 15.08 20.51
C ALA A 568 -0.45 15.37 19.12
N ILE A 569 0.46 15.63 18.18
CA ILE A 569 0.16 15.72 16.74
C ILE A 569 1.20 14.90 16.02
N ASP A 570 0.76 14.10 15.04
CA ASP A 570 1.66 13.28 14.22
C ASP A 570 1.21 13.28 12.77
N ARG A 571 1.96 13.99 11.93
CA ARG A 571 1.76 14.13 10.49
C ARG A 571 2.90 13.58 9.65
N TRP A 572 3.78 12.80 10.23
CA TRP A 572 4.83 12.13 9.49
C TRP A 572 4.25 11.13 8.46
N ASP A 573 4.88 11.08 7.29
CA ASP A 573 4.55 10.12 6.25
C ASP A 573 5.09 8.70 6.54
N ARG A 574 6.17 8.57 7.36
CA ARG A 574 6.83 7.32 7.74
C ARG A 574 7.33 7.38 9.18
N ALA A 575 7.39 6.22 9.84
CA ALA A 575 7.91 6.13 11.21
C ALA A 575 9.44 6.37 11.29
N ARG A 576 10.18 5.99 10.25
CA ARG A 576 11.64 6.16 10.14
C ARG A 576 11.97 6.81 8.80
N PHE A 577 13.01 7.62 8.77
CA PHE A 577 13.43 8.37 7.58
C PHE A 577 12.25 9.11 6.89
N PRO A 578 11.47 9.91 7.65
CA PRO A 578 10.34 10.63 7.07
C PRO A 578 10.82 11.57 5.95
N ARG A 579 10.07 11.64 4.86
CA ARG A 579 10.34 12.56 3.75
C ARG A 579 9.67 13.91 3.94
N ARG A 580 8.57 13.93 4.73
CA ARG A 580 7.79 15.13 5.00
C ARG A 580 6.92 14.99 6.24
N GLY A 581 6.51 16.14 6.78
CA GLY A 581 5.59 16.21 7.89
C GLY A 581 6.28 16.54 9.19
N TRP A 582 5.52 16.60 10.29
CA TRP A 582 6.00 17.01 11.58
C TRP A 582 5.23 16.31 12.71
N GLN A 583 5.84 16.28 13.88
CA GLN A 583 5.26 15.80 15.12
C GLN A 583 5.38 16.86 16.19
N LEU A 584 4.37 16.91 17.07
CA LEU A 584 4.40 17.64 18.32
C LEU A 584 4.00 16.67 19.43
N PHE A 585 4.72 16.72 20.51
CA PHE A 585 4.37 16.07 21.77
C PHE A 585 4.51 17.07 22.89
N GLY A 586 3.50 17.16 23.75
CA GLY A 586 3.51 17.99 24.94
C GLY A 586 2.92 17.23 26.12
N LYS A 587 3.57 17.32 27.28
CA LYS A 587 3.12 16.73 28.53
C LYS A 587 3.38 17.72 29.65
N ALA A 588 2.36 17.89 30.49
CA ALA A 588 2.45 18.60 31.75
C ALA A 588 1.99 17.65 32.86
N LEU A 589 2.87 17.27 33.76
CA LEU A 589 2.66 16.25 34.80
C LEU A 589 2.84 16.86 36.19
N TRP A 590 2.00 16.44 37.09
CA TRP A 590 2.03 16.79 38.52
C TRP A 590 1.89 15.52 39.35
N ALA A 591 2.71 15.39 40.38
CA ALA A 591 2.58 14.47 41.49
C ALA A 591 2.44 15.31 42.78
N ASP A 592 1.65 14.84 43.74
CA ASP A 592 1.36 15.57 44.97
C ASP A 592 1.37 14.59 46.13
N GLU A 593 2.05 14.93 47.26
CA GLU A 593 2.15 14.09 48.45
C GLU A 593 0.79 13.67 49.03
N SER A 594 -0.24 14.49 48.87
CA SER A 594 -1.59 14.17 49.37
C SER A 594 -2.28 13.03 48.68
N ILE A 595 -1.79 12.65 47.44
CA ILE A 595 -2.35 11.61 46.58
C ILE A 595 -1.37 10.45 46.46
N GLY A 596 -0.07 10.64 46.72
CA GLY A 596 1.02 9.66 46.65
C GLY A 596 2.28 10.20 47.35
N GLY A 597 3.33 9.39 47.50
CA GLY A 597 4.48 9.68 48.36
C GLY A 597 5.49 10.70 47.84
N SER A 598 5.31 11.31 46.68
CA SER A 598 6.28 12.26 46.09
C SER A 598 5.59 13.55 45.64
N ASP A 599 6.32 14.67 45.76
CA ASP A 599 5.89 15.98 45.26
C ASP A 599 6.84 16.49 44.18
N PHE A 600 6.38 16.47 42.93
CA PHE A 600 7.13 17.00 41.80
C PHE A 600 6.24 17.38 40.62
N SER A 601 6.76 18.22 39.76
CA SER A 601 6.14 18.55 38.49
C SER A 601 7.11 18.39 37.35
N GLN A 602 6.60 18.06 36.15
CA GLN A 602 7.40 17.94 34.93
C GLN A 602 6.63 18.46 33.71
N TYR A 603 7.27 19.28 32.94
CA TYR A 603 6.74 19.84 31.71
C TYR A 603 7.69 19.55 30.56
N VAL A 604 7.18 19.10 29.44
CA VAL A 604 7.98 18.88 28.23
C VAL A 604 7.19 19.19 26.95
N VAL A 605 7.87 19.84 26.03
CA VAL A 605 7.38 20.06 24.66
C VAL A 605 8.48 19.65 23.69
N ASP A 606 8.15 18.79 22.76
CA ASP A 606 9.03 18.29 21.69
C ASP A 606 8.35 18.49 20.34
N VAL A 607 9.02 19.19 19.43
CA VAL A 607 8.57 19.43 18.06
C VAL A 607 9.66 18.95 17.12
N GLN A 608 9.30 18.14 16.15
CA GLN A 608 10.25 17.67 15.14
C GLN A 608 9.58 17.54 13.78
N GLY A 609 10.36 17.72 12.72
CA GLY A 609 9.78 17.66 11.38
C GLY A 609 10.80 17.56 10.26
N VAL A 610 10.25 17.33 9.06
CA VAL A 610 10.99 17.30 7.80
C VAL A 610 10.27 18.18 6.79
N ILE A 611 11.00 19.14 6.25
CA ILE A 611 10.54 20.02 5.17
C ILE A 611 11.19 19.51 3.86
N PRO A 612 10.42 19.00 2.88
CA PRO A 612 10.99 18.58 1.61
C PRO A 612 11.46 19.78 0.80
N VAL A 613 12.70 19.75 0.35
CA VAL A 613 13.28 20.72 -0.59
C VAL A 613 13.13 20.20 -2.02
N THR A 614 13.33 18.90 -2.19
CA THR A 614 13.07 18.18 -3.44
C THR A 614 12.40 16.84 -3.12
N ASN A 615 12.08 16.03 -4.13
CA ASN A 615 11.56 14.68 -3.93
C ASN A 615 12.54 13.75 -3.19
N ARG A 616 13.83 14.11 -3.13
CA ARG A 616 14.91 13.30 -2.54
C ARG A 616 15.65 13.97 -1.40
N ILE A 617 15.48 15.27 -1.20
CA ILE A 617 16.21 16.04 -0.19
C ILE A 617 15.21 16.73 0.73
N GLY A 618 15.43 16.62 2.04
CA GLY A 618 14.65 17.29 3.08
C GLY A 618 15.54 17.92 4.14
N VAL A 619 15.05 19.01 4.73
CA VAL A 619 15.62 19.66 5.92
C VAL A 619 14.96 19.06 7.15
N LEU A 620 15.76 18.57 8.07
CA LEU A 620 15.36 18.03 9.35
C LEU A 620 15.45 19.13 10.42
N GLY A 621 14.46 19.17 11.32
CA GLY A 621 14.48 20.07 12.48
C GLY A 621 13.87 19.40 13.69
N ARG A 622 14.42 19.69 14.89
CA ARG A 622 13.85 19.34 16.19
C ARG A 622 14.15 20.45 17.19
N ALA A 623 13.17 20.70 18.06
CA ALA A 623 13.33 21.56 19.24
C ALA A 623 12.63 20.89 20.42
N THR A 624 13.32 20.80 21.54
CA THR A 624 12.82 20.20 22.79
C THR A 624 13.09 21.14 23.94
N ILE A 625 12.07 21.36 24.74
CA ILE A 625 12.17 22.12 26.00
C ILE A 625 11.52 21.28 27.08
N GLY A 626 12.21 21.09 28.19
CA GLY A 626 11.71 20.36 29.34
C GLY A 626 12.15 21.00 30.68
N THR A 627 11.31 20.92 31.69
CA THR A 627 11.63 21.34 33.05
C THR A 627 10.95 20.44 34.06
N SER A 628 11.65 20.13 35.14
CA SER A 628 11.13 19.38 36.27
C SER A 628 11.47 20.16 37.56
N ASP A 629 10.55 20.12 38.53
CA ASP A 629 10.68 20.77 39.83
C ASP A 629 10.17 19.83 40.93
N GLY A 630 10.67 19.98 42.16
CA GLY A 630 10.33 19.15 43.30
C GLY A 630 11.52 18.40 43.90
N ASP A 631 11.54 18.23 45.23
CA ASP A 631 12.68 17.59 45.94
C ASP A 631 12.68 16.06 45.75
N ASP A 632 11.51 15.45 45.57
CA ASP A 632 11.32 14.00 45.48
C ASP A 632 11.24 13.49 44.03
N LEU A 633 11.84 14.21 43.07
CA LEU A 633 11.84 13.81 41.65
C LEU A 633 12.52 12.45 41.48
N PRO A 634 11.80 11.40 41.03
CA PRO A 634 12.39 10.08 40.79
C PRO A 634 13.49 10.15 39.72
N SER A 635 14.58 9.40 39.91
CA SER A 635 15.74 9.45 39.00
C SER A 635 15.40 9.15 37.55
N ASN A 636 14.43 8.27 37.30
CA ASN A 636 13.94 7.97 35.96
C ASN A 636 13.05 9.09 35.37
N TYR A 637 12.77 10.17 36.09
CA TYR A 637 12.06 11.37 35.63
C TYR A 637 13.01 12.53 35.28
N LEU A 638 14.31 12.39 35.48
CA LEU A 638 15.29 13.30 34.88
C LEU A 638 15.20 13.27 33.35
N PHE A 639 15.56 14.38 32.73
CA PHE A 639 15.76 14.41 31.27
C PHE A 639 17.12 13.85 30.91
N PHE A 640 17.13 12.85 30.06
CA PHE A 640 18.34 12.17 29.57
C PHE A 640 18.63 12.56 28.12
N VAL A 641 19.86 12.89 27.83
CA VAL A 641 20.33 13.31 26.52
C VAL A 641 21.48 12.40 26.07
N GLY A 642 21.41 11.91 24.85
CA GLY A 642 22.46 11.10 24.22
C GLY A 642 21.96 9.96 23.35
N GLY A 643 22.90 9.45 22.53
CA GLY A 643 22.62 8.44 21.50
C GLY A 643 21.94 9.01 20.27
N ALA A 644 22.00 8.28 19.16
CA ALA A 644 21.41 8.71 17.89
C ALA A 644 19.90 8.45 17.79
N GLN A 645 19.29 7.77 18.76
CA GLN A 645 17.92 7.27 18.65
C GLN A 645 17.05 7.65 19.83
N GLN A 646 15.74 7.78 19.52
CA GLN A 646 14.72 7.95 20.55
C GLN A 646 14.12 6.60 20.93
N TYR A 647 14.13 6.30 22.22
CA TYR A 647 13.51 5.10 22.76
C TYR A 647 12.04 5.37 23.10
N GLN A 648 11.15 4.50 22.63
CA GLN A 648 9.70 4.67 22.78
C GLN A 648 9.25 4.55 24.24
N LEU A 649 9.95 3.76 25.05
CA LEU A 649 9.58 3.48 26.44
C LEU A 649 9.54 4.77 27.30
N TYR A 650 10.49 5.69 27.08
CA TYR A 650 10.61 6.96 27.80
C TYR A 650 10.69 8.14 26.83
N ARG A 651 9.74 8.20 25.87
CA ARG A 651 9.73 9.24 24.84
C ARG A 651 9.68 10.68 25.40
N ASP A 652 9.12 10.85 26.57
CA ASP A 652 8.97 12.14 27.26
C ASP A 652 10.20 12.58 28.06
N ARG A 653 11.22 11.72 28.19
CA ARG A 653 12.39 11.95 29.07
C ARG A 653 13.74 11.64 28.42
N HIS A 654 13.79 10.85 27.35
CA HIS A 654 15.02 10.47 26.64
C HIS A 654 15.05 11.13 25.26
N PHE A 655 16.06 11.92 25.02
CA PHE A 655 16.19 12.70 23.79
C PHE A 655 17.50 12.37 23.07
N PRO A 656 17.45 12.05 21.75
CA PRO A 656 18.66 11.77 21.00
C PRO A 656 19.54 13.01 20.87
N PHE A 657 20.85 12.76 21.02
CA PHE A 657 21.89 13.77 20.84
C PHE A 657 23.13 13.15 20.22
N TYR A 658 23.50 13.61 19.04
CA TYR A 658 24.65 13.11 18.31
C TYR A 658 25.93 13.58 18.96
N GLY A 659 26.86 12.67 19.23
CA GLY A 659 28.10 12.93 19.94
C GLY A 659 28.16 12.38 21.33
N LEU A 660 27.05 12.27 22.05
CA LEU A 660 26.97 11.65 23.36
C LEU A 660 26.57 10.17 23.27
N ARG A 661 27.01 9.36 24.24
CA ARG A 661 26.46 8.00 24.46
C ARG A 661 25.03 8.07 24.92
N VAL A 662 24.30 6.96 24.82
CA VAL A 662 22.93 6.90 25.31
C VAL A 662 22.90 7.25 26.80
N ASN A 663 22.07 8.25 27.17
CA ASN A 663 21.90 8.75 28.54
C ASN A 663 23.18 9.33 29.17
N GLU A 664 24.14 9.78 28.40
CA GLU A 664 25.42 10.28 28.95
C GLU A 664 25.26 11.52 29.81
N ARG A 665 24.35 12.41 29.44
CA ARG A 665 24.04 13.60 30.26
C ARG A 665 22.58 13.57 30.68
N ARG A 666 22.33 14.09 31.90
CA ARG A 666 21.00 14.18 32.50
C ARG A 666 20.86 15.45 33.32
N GLY A 667 19.63 15.88 33.48
CA GLY A 667 19.33 17.07 34.28
C GLY A 667 17.83 17.27 34.54
N ARG A 668 17.52 18.22 35.43
CA ARG A 668 16.12 18.61 35.72
C ARG A 668 15.53 19.50 34.64
N HIS A 669 16.36 20.24 33.93
CA HIS A 669 15.95 21.15 32.88
C HIS A 669 16.64 20.76 31.58
N LEU A 670 15.95 20.94 30.45
CA LEU A 670 16.45 20.61 29.12
C LEU A 670 16.07 21.68 28.11
N GLN A 671 17.04 22.13 27.36
CA GLN A 671 16.86 22.94 26.15
C GLN A 671 17.69 22.29 25.06
N ALA A 672 17.05 21.83 23.99
CA ALA A 672 17.75 21.14 22.92
C ALA A 672 17.22 21.51 21.54
N GLY A 673 18.12 21.63 20.59
CA GLY A 673 17.84 21.87 19.18
C GLY A 673 18.66 20.99 18.26
N MET A 674 18.10 20.64 17.11
CA MET A 674 18.78 19.87 16.06
C MET A 674 18.36 20.42 14.70
N LEU A 675 19.33 20.57 13.81
CA LEU A 675 19.12 20.84 12.37
C LEU A 675 19.90 19.82 11.54
N GLY A 676 19.37 19.48 10.37
CA GLY A 676 20.06 18.54 9.49
C GLY A 676 19.51 18.51 8.09
N LEU A 677 20.21 17.77 7.25
CA LEU A 677 19.83 17.47 5.88
C LEU A 677 19.68 15.96 5.71
N GLN A 678 18.65 15.54 5.02
CA GLN A 678 18.44 14.15 4.59
C GLN A 678 18.44 14.09 3.07
N TRP A 679 19.17 13.15 2.53
CA TRP A 679 19.21 12.84 1.11
C TRP A 679 18.90 11.37 0.87
N GLU A 680 17.87 11.08 0.08
CA GLU A 680 17.57 9.76 -0.44
C GLU A 680 18.31 9.57 -1.76
N PHE A 681 19.54 9.04 -1.70
CA PHE A 681 20.40 8.90 -2.85
C PHE A 681 20.04 7.73 -3.79
N LEU A 682 19.42 6.70 -3.23
CA LEU A 682 18.74 5.60 -3.94
C LEU A 682 17.40 5.33 -3.25
N PRO A 683 16.42 4.70 -3.92
CA PRO A 683 15.16 4.33 -3.28
C PRO A 683 15.39 3.59 -1.97
N GLU A 684 14.78 4.11 -0.87
CA GLU A 684 14.88 3.58 0.49
C GLU A 684 16.30 3.57 1.11
N LEU A 685 17.28 4.23 0.48
CA LEU A 685 18.63 4.45 1.03
C LEU A 685 18.86 5.93 1.30
N PHE A 686 19.26 6.25 2.53
CA PHE A 686 19.31 7.60 3.06
C PHE A 686 20.70 7.94 3.59
N ALA A 687 21.14 9.16 3.31
CA ALA A 687 22.27 9.80 3.98
C ALA A 687 21.74 11.01 4.75
N GLN A 688 22.19 11.18 5.99
CA GLN A 688 21.80 12.32 6.83
C GLN A 688 23.03 12.98 7.45
N VAL A 689 23.02 14.31 7.50
CA VAL A 689 23.98 15.13 8.24
C VAL A 689 23.19 15.93 9.25
N ARG A 690 23.62 15.92 10.52
CA ARG A 690 22.91 16.61 11.60
C ARG A 690 23.89 17.33 12.52
N GLY A 691 23.50 18.51 12.95
CA GLY A 691 24.11 19.24 14.07
C GLY A 691 23.08 19.44 15.15
N ASN A 692 23.48 19.33 16.40
CA ASN A 692 22.62 19.56 17.56
C ASN A 692 23.36 20.34 18.65
N ALA A 693 22.57 21.05 19.45
CA ALA A 693 23.02 21.73 20.66
C ALA A 693 22.01 21.50 21.78
N ALA A 694 22.47 21.35 23.00
CA ALA A 694 21.63 21.23 24.18
C ALA A 694 22.29 21.90 25.41
N ALA A 695 21.44 22.29 26.37
CA ALA A 695 21.82 22.71 27.71
C ALA A 695 20.98 21.94 28.74
N LEU A 696 21.58 21.63 29.86
CA LEU A 696 20.97 20.98 31.02
C LEU A 696 21.26 21.87 32.28
N PRO A 697 20.68 23.08 32.37
CA PRO A 697 20.98 24.01 33.45
C PRO A 697 20.49 23.46 34.78
N GLU A 698 21.16 23.88 35.89
CA GLU A 698 20.74 23.53 37.25
C GLU A 698 19.47 24.28 37.66
N GLU A 699 19.35 25.55 37.23
CA GLU A 699 18.16 26.36 37.40
C GLU A 699 17.55 26.70 36.04
N TRP A 700 16.24 26.85 35.98
CA TRP A 700 15.58 27.22 34.74
C TRP A 700 16.02 28.62 34.28
N GLY A 701 16.72 28.67 33.18
CA GLY A 701 17.26 29.90 32.57
C GLY A 701 17.81 29.66 31.20
N TRP A 702 18.30 30.73 30.56
CA TRP A 702 19.05 30.69 29.31
C TRP A 702 20.45 31.23 29.60
N ASP A 703 21.44 30.35 29.61
CA ASP A 703 22.84 30.70 29.70
C ASP A 703 23.58 30.12 28.49
N ASP A 704 24.19 30.99 27.69
CA ASP A 704 24.86 30.59 26.47
C ASP A 704 26.11 29.73 26.76
N ASP A 705 26.71 29.87 27.94
CA ASP A 705 27.93 29.13 28.33
C ASP A 705 27.62 27.66 28.74
N GLU A 706 26.37 27.31 28.99
CA GLU A 706 25.96 25.94 29.33
C GLU A 706 25.65 25.05 28.11
N PHE A 707 25.59 25.62 26.90
CA PHE A 707 25.30 24.85 25.71
C PHE A 707 26.50 24.03 25.25
N PHE A 708 26.25 22.75 25.01
CA PHE A 708 27.19 21.85 24.37
C PHE A 708 26.65 21.42 23.00
N GLY A 709 27.56 21.16 22.08
CA GLY A 709 27.25 20.83 20.68
C GLY A 709 27.56 19.39 20.33
N GLY A 710 27.11 18.97 19.17
CA GLY A 710 27.45 17.68 18.60
C GLY A 710 27.03 17.58 17.13
N TRP A 711 27.62 16.63 16.43
CA TRP A 711 27.36 16.36 15.04
C TRP A 711 27.17 14.86 14.78
N GLY A 712 26.48 14.52 13.70
CA GLY A 712 26.26 13.14 13.29
C GLY A 712 26.08 12.97 11.78
N LEU A 713 26.67 11.90 11.27
CA LEU A 713 26.49 11.41 9.91
C LEU A 713 25.82 10.04 9.97
N THR A 714 24.69 9.86 9.31
CA THR A 714 23.96 8.60 9.32
C THR A 714 23.77 8.08 7.89
N LEU A 715 24.15 6.84 7.66
CA LEU A 715 23.70 6.07 6.50
C LEU A 715 22.56 5.15 6.95
N GLY A 716 21.43 5.24 6.29
CA GLY A 716 20.22 4.52 6.65
C GLY A 716 19.60 3.78 5.49
N ALA A 717 18.96 2.67 5.80
CA ALA A 717 18.16 1.89 4.85
C ALA A 717 16.80 1.56 5.46
N TRP A 718 15.76 1.59 4.64
CA TRP A 718 14.47 1.02 5.00
C TRP A 718 14.26 -0.27 4.20
N THR A 719 14.06 -1.37 4.89
CA THR A 719 13.89 -2.69 4.28
C THR A 719 12.63 -3.38 4.77
N GLN A 720 12.22 -4.45 4.12
CA GLN A 720 11.13 -5.32 4.61
C GLN A 720 11.43 -5.97 5.97
N PHE A 721 12.72 -6.03 6.38
CA PHE A 721 13.17 -6.56 7.67
C PHE A 721 13.39 -5.45 8.71
N GLY A 722 12.93 -4.24 8.46
CA GLY A 722 13.05 -3.07 9.32
C GLY A 722 14.06 -2.06 8.81
N SER A 723 14.31 -1.03 9.62
CA SER A 723 15.34 -0.03 9.34
C SER A 723 16.72 -0.54 9.73
N ALA A 724 17.73 -0.12 8.99
CA ALA A 724 19.13 -0.25 9.39
C ALA A 724 19.77 1.14 9.35
N ALA A 725 20.55 1.50 10.36
CA ALA A 725 21.26 2.76 10.41
C ALA A 725 22.66 2.55 10.99
N LEU A 726 23.64 3.16 10.33
CA LEU A 726 25.01 3.32 10.80
C LEU A 726 25.24 4.81 11.01
N THR A 727 25.50 5.21 12.25
CA THR A 727 25.73 6.62 12.61
C THR A 727 27.14 6.80 13.11
N VAL A 728 27.84 7.80 12.59
CA VAL A 728 29.11 8.30 13.08
C VAL A 728 28.86 9.66 13.70
N ALA A 729 29.22 9.87 14.95
CA ALA A 729 28.90 11.09 15.68
C ALA A 729 30.02 11.49 16.66
N GLY A 730 30.13 12.79 16.93
CA GLY A 730 31.08 13.37 17.87
C GLY A 730 30.59 14.68 18.49
N GLU A 731 31.12 15.04 19.66
CA GLU A 731 30.84 16.34 20.27
C GLU A 731 31.57 17.46 19.52
N ASP A 732 32.84 17.26 19.24
CA ASP A 732 33.64 18.13 18.41
C ASP A 732 34.39 17.33 17.32
N PHE A 733 35.18 18.00 16.48
CA PHE A 733 35.98 17.36 15.42
C PHE A 733 37.38 16.96 15.87
N SER A 734 37.76 17.20 17.13
CA SER A 734 39.07 16.89 17.70
C SER A 734 39.15 15.48 18.25
N ASP A 735 38.03 14.93 18.73
CA ASP A 735 37.91 13.62 19.34
C ASP A 735 37.58 12.53 18.30
N TRP A 736 37.93 11.27 18.63
CA TRP A 736 37.56 10.13 17.81
C TRP A 736 36.03 9.98 17.78
N PRO A 737 35.42 9.97 16.58
CA PRO A 737 33.98 9.86 16.47
C PRO A 737 33.50 8.47 16.94
N ARG A 738 32.32 8.44 17.50
CA ARG A 738 31.62 7.21 17.92
C ARG A 738 30.87 6.63 16.75
N VAL A 739 30.74 5.29 16.75
CA VAL A 739 29.98 4.56 15.75
C VAL A 739 28.82 3.86 16.44
N GLU A 740 27.60 4.15 16.00
CA GLU A 740 26.38 3.52 16.48
C GLU A 740 25.70 2.72 15.37
N ILE A 741 25.24 1.53 15.70
CA ILE A 741 24.50 0.65 14.79
C ILE A 741 23.11 0.41 15.38
N ASP A 742 22.09 0.60 14.56
CA ASP A 742 20.71 0.26 14.88
C ASP A 742 20.09 -0.54 13.72
N VAL A 743 19.51 -1.67 14.04
CA VAL A 743 18.88 -2.57 13.06
C VAL A 743 17.58 -3.09 13.63
N GLY A 744 16.53 -3.10 12.81
CA GLY A 744 15.24 -3.67 13.15
C GLY A 744 14.13 -2.63 13.25
N PHE A 745 13.14 -2.91 14.07
CA PHE A 745 11.93 -2.11 14.18
C PHE A 745 11.92 -1.31 15.49
N PRO A 746 11.45 -0.06 15.47
CA PRO A 746 11.34 0.75 16.69
C PRO A 746 10.18 0.23 17.55
N PHE A 747 10.48 -0.24 18.76
CA PHE A 747 9.47 -0.61 19.78
C PHE A 747 9.95 -0.34 21.19
#